data_a2b48249ae76f6ee1264d5c55aa096f5
#
_entry.id   a2b48249ae76f6ee1264d5c55aa096f5
#
_cell.length_a   1.000
_cell.length_b   1.000
_cell.length_c   1.000
_cell.angle_alpha   90.00
_cell.angle_beta   90.00
_cell.angle_gamma   90.00
#
_symmetry.space_group_name_H-M   'P 1'
#
loop_
_entity.id
_entity.type
_entity.pdbx_description
1 polymer ?
#
loop_
_entity_poly.entity_id
_entity_poly.type
_entity_poly.pdbx_seq_one_letter_code
_entity_poly.pdbx_strand_id
1 'polypeptide(L)'
;MQINNLNGKLRGILLRVSIAALAVFAFSTVNAAKKTTRGFAIVIDKQTYDNVRNEVDAYAQAVLTYENLKTYMVVDRTGIPDSIRATLRSLHEQKDCPIEGAVLIGDIPIAMIRDAQHLTSAFKMDQDNFPWEESSVPSDRFYDDFGLDFRFIKRDSANTNYFYYSLLASSRQYLAPDIYIGRIRANDEFGTTKYYKIARYLRKAVAQKKEQNYLDRIMFFSGHGYVSGSLDARMDEKIAMFDNFPWLRDQVNGVEYIDHQRANPIKDRVKSELQRPELDLAIMHHHGDTEIQYFNSERDPQSMREAIEAIKGSVRAVLRHYKKRGGQNIDSMRNVLSLRYDSIPYSWFDKAFDREIIEADSLDERSLNLYYDEFADYNPQARLVILDACYNGSFHKEKNIAGGYIFGTGNTVVALGNSVNVLQDKWCDRYIGMVALGMRAGRMLQLNPFLEGHLIGDPTFRFTPKECDFDANEAVAAGSLSFWKKQLSSKSSAVRCMALRKLVDLDRRNASATLLEHYKKSTSGPERLEALILLSTYNNADFLECLRLGVNDGYEMAQRFAVKYIARVGDLSLVPALVDVCSRNNTSERIEFNAKEAIQLFPKESLTDAFENHWKNVHNYYQQQKVHDDILHALEVCANKWEKETATVYDDSSSVRRKLMNVRYLRNNQKHAHVSQLLDYVQRCPDEKVQITLLETLGWFDLSYRRSEISAVVKKMSEDGKYPQPVRDEALKTYNRLNKKY
;
A
#
# COMPACT_ATOMS: atom_id res chain seq x y z
N MET A 1 -3.86 -26.14 -80.84
CA MET A 1 -2.87 -26.03 -79.76
C MET A 1 -3.24 -25.00 -78.70
N GLN A 2 -4.52 -24.67 -78.55
CA GLN A 2 -5.03 -23.66 -77.56
C GLN A 2 -6.00 -24.19 -76.54
N ILE A 3 -6.44 -25.47 -76.58
CA ILE A 3 -7.42 -26.04 -75.65
C ILE A 3 -6.76 -26.71 -74.46
N ASN A 4 -5.47 -27.11 -74.54
CA ASN A 4 -4.79 -27.76 -73.41
C ASN A 4 -4.23 -26.80 -72.35
N ASN A 5 -4.22 -25.47 -72.59
CA ASN A 5 -3.69 -24.49 -71.63
C ASN A 5 -4.78 -23.93 -70.65
N LEU A 6 -6.07 -24.10 -70.99
CA LEU A 6 -7.16 -23.66 -70.12
C LEU A 6 -7.43 -24.67 -68.97
N ASN A 7 -7.30 -25.97 -69.25
CA ASN A 7 -7.53 -27.00 -68.22
C ASN A 7 -6.43 -27.05 -67.13
N GLY A 8 -5.19 -26.66 -67.49
CA GLY A 8 -4.12 -26.53 -66.52
C GLY A 8 -4.27 -25.34 -65.57
N LYS A 9 -4.77 -24.20 -66.06
CA LYS A 9 -5.04 -23.00 -65.24
C LYS A 9 -6.26 -23.16 -64.35
N LEU A 10 -7.33 -23.84 -64.81
CA LEU A 10 -8.50 -24.13 -63.99
C LEU A 10 -8.19 -25.14 -62.86
N ARG A 11 -7.36 -26.17 -63.11
CA ARG A 11 -6.92 -27.10 -62.07
C ARG A 11 -6.04 -26.42 -61.02
N GLY A 12 -5.16 -25.48 -61.42
CA GLY A 12 -4.33 -24.71 -60.52
C GLY A 12 -5.13 -23.73 -59.64
N ILE A 13 -6.19 -23.13 -60.17
CA ILE A 13 -7.08 -22.23 -59.45
C ILE A 13 -7.99 -23.03 -58.48
N LEU A 14 -8.55 -24.16 -58.89
CA LEU A 14 -9.32 -25.05 -58.01
C LEU A 14 -8.49 -25.64 -56.89
N LEU A 15 -7.21 -26.00 -57.11
CA LEU A 15 -6.32 -26.48 -56.07
C LEU A 15 -5.91 -25.38 -55.11
N ARG A 16 -5.72 -24.13 -55.56
CA ARG A 16 -5.43 -22.99 -54.70
C ARG A 16 -6.64 -22.55 -53.88
N VAL A 17 -7.82 -22.60 -54.42
CA VAL A 17 -9.07 -22.31 -53.69
C VAL A 17 -9.38 -23.43 -52.66
N SER A 18 -9.12 -24.69 -52.98
CA SER A 18 -9.26 -25.79 -52.00
C SER A 18 -8.22 -25.74 -50.90
N ILE A 19 -6.98 -25.34 -51.18
CA ILE A 19 -5.95 -25.14 -50.13
C ILE A 19 -6.25 -23.90 -49.29
N ALA A 20 -6.74 -22.81 -49.88
CA ALA A 20 -7.18 -21.63 -49.12
C ALA A 20 -8.44 -21.90 -48.27
N ALA A 21 -9.39 -22.68 -48.77
CA ALA A 21 -10.55 -23.10 -47.99
C ALA A 21 -10.18 -24.08 -46.84
N LEU A 22 -9.24 -25.00 -47.08
CA LEU A 22 -8.68 -25.87 -46.04
C LEU A 22 -7.85 -25.08 -45.00
N ALA A 23 -7.10 -24.06 -45.44
CA ALA A 23 -6.39 -23.18 -44.50
C ALA A 23 -7.32 -22.29 -43.69
N VAL A 24 -8.41 -21.78 -44.27
CA VAL A 24 -9.44 -21.02 -43.52
C VAL A 24 -10.25 -21.96 -42.59
N PHE A 25 -10.50 -23.22 -42.98
CA PHE A 25 -11.09 -24.22 -42.07
C PHE A 25 -10.11 -24.72 -41.02
N ALA A 26 -8.81 -24.78 -41.29
CA ALA A 26 -7.79 -25.14 -40.30
C ALA A 26 -7.54 -24.01 -39.27
N PHE A 27 -7.74 -22.73 -39.66
CA PHE A 27 -7.69 -21.61 -38.70
C PHE A 27 -9.00 -21.42 -37.90
N SER A 28 -10.11 -22.03 -38.29
CA SER A 28 -11.39 -21.95 -37.57
C SER A 28 -11.66 -23.14 -36.64
N THR A 29 -10.76 -24.10 -36.49
CA THR A 29 -11.00 -25.31 -35.69
C THR A 29 -9.92 -25.62 -34.64
N VAL A 30 -9.17 -24.63 -34.16
CA VAL A 30 -8.31 -24.82 -32.97
C VAL A 30 -8.55 -23.69 -32.00
N ASN A 31 -9.77 -23.46 -31.62
CA ASN A 31 -10.11 -23.06 -30.26
C ASN A 31 -10.72 -24.29 -29.56
N ALA A 32 -9.92 -25.33 -29.40
CA ALA A 32 -10.19 -26.30 -28.34
C ALA A 32 -10.17 -25.47 -27.05
N ALA A 33 -11.32 -25.29 -26.42
CA ALA A 33 -11.46 -24.53 -25.19
C ALA A 33 -10.36 -25.03 -24.24
N LYS A 34 -9.38 -24.16 -23.91
CA LYS A 34 -8.28 -24.51 -23.00
C LYS A 34 -8.92 -25.03 -21.74
N LYS A 35 -8.65 -26.29 -21.34
CA LYS A 35 -9.27 -26.90 -20.20
C LYS A 35 -9.07 -26.00 -18.99
N THR A 36 -10.17 -25.54 -18.37
CA THR A 36 -10.13 -24.69 -17.17
C THR A 36 -9.49 -25.47 -16.04
N THR A 37 -8.36 -25.00 -15.52
CA THR A 37 -7.59 -25.67 -14.46
C THR A 37 -7.71 -24.98 -13.12
N ARG A 38 -8.29 -23.75 -13.09
CA ARG A 38 -8.44 -22.91 -11.90
C ARG A 38 -9.84 -22.37 -11.78
N GLY A 39 -10.22 -22.07 -10.55
CA GLY A 39 -11.53 -21.55 -10.20
C GLY A 39 -11.49 -20.12 -9.67
N PHE A 40 -12.68 -19.55 -9.56
CA PHE A 40 -12.94 -18.24 -8.97
C PHE A 40 -14.27 -18.30 -8.20
N ALA A 41 -14.27 -17.85 -6.94
CA ALA A 41 -15.49 -17.82 -6.13
C ALA A 41 -16.20 -16.48 -6.22
N ILE A 42 -17.52 -16.54 -6.38
CA ILE A 42 -18.41 -15.36 -6.30
C ILE A 42 -19.24 -15.54 -5.03
N VAL A 43 -18.85 -14.83 -3.97
CA VAL A 43 -19.55 -14.83 -2.68
C VAL A 43 -20.51 -13.67 -2.66
N ILE A 44 -21.79 -13.95 -2.45
CA ILE A 44 -22.83 -12.93 -2.48
C ILE A 44 -23.87 -13.20 -1.38
N ASP A 45 -24.33 -12.17 -0.67
CA ASP A 45 -25.40 -12.34 0.29
C ASP A 45 -26.72 -12.65 -0.40
N LYS A 46 -27.57 -13.44 0.28
CA LYS A 46 -28.86 -13.94 -0.28
C LYS A 46 -29.76 -12.84 -0.80
N GLN A 47 -29.85 -11.72 -0.06
CA GLN A 47 -30.74 -10.64 -0.44
C GLN A 47 -30.25 -9.91 -1.70
N THR A 48 -28.95 -9.64 -1.78
CA THR A 48 -28.34 -9.06 -2.97
C THR A 48 -28.49 -10.01 -4.16
N TYR A 49 -28.23 -11.31 -4.00
CA TYR A 49 -28.38 -12.31 -5.06
C TYR A 49 -29.80 -12.33 -5.64
N ASP A 50 -30.84 -12.29 -4.78
CA ASP A 50 -32.23 -12.30 -5.24
C ASP A 50 -32.59 -11.06 -6.07
N ASN A 51 -31.94 -9.92 -5.80
CA ASN A 51 -32.23 -8.66 -6.50
C ASN A 51 -31.42 -8.45 -7.79
N VAL A 52 -30.24 -9.09 -7.92
CA VAL A 52 -29.31 -8.87 -9.06
C VAL A 52 -28.84 -10.16 -9.72
N ARG A 53 -29.63 -11.22 -9.61
CA ARG A 53 -29.28 -12.57 -10.06
C ARG A 53 -28.81 -12.61 -11.51
N ASN A 54 -29.54 -11.96 -12.42
CA ASN A 54 -29.23 -11.99 -13.85
C ASN A 54 -27.85 -11.37 -14.13
N GLU A 55 -27.50 -10.28 -13.45
CA GLU A 55 -26.23 -9.59 -13.63
C GLU A 55 -25.06 -10.39 -13.01
N VAL A 56 -25.30 -11.05 -11.89
CA VAL A 56 -24.28 -11.93 -11.26
C VAL A 56 -24.03 -13.17 -12.12
N ASP A 57 -25.09 -13.80 -12.67
CA ASP A 57 -24.96 -14.94 -13.56
C ASP A 57 -24.23 -14.54 -14.87
N ALA A 58 -24.53 -13.35 -15.41
CA ALA A 58 -23.83 -12.80 -16.58
C ALA A 58 -22.34 -12.50 -16.26
N TYR A 59 -22.04 -11.98 -15.06
CA TYR A 59 -20.67 -11.76 -14.61
C TYR A 59 -19.92 -13.10 -14.45
N ALA A 60 -20.54 -14.10 -13.84
CA ALA A 60 -19.96 -15.45 -13.70
C ALA A 60 -19.62 -16.05 -15.07
N GLN A 61 -20.53 -15.92 -16.04
CA GLN A 61 -20.28 -16.38 -17.41
C GLN A 61 -19.16 -15.59 -18.10
N ALA A 62 -19.07 -14.29 -17.88
CA ALA A 62 -17.99 -13.47 -18.42
C ALA A 62 -16.62 -13.86 -17.84
N VAL A 63 -16.54 -14.13 -16.54
CA VAL A 63 -15.31 -14.63 -15.89
C VAL A 63 -14.90 -15.98 -16.49
N LEU A 64 -15.84 -16.90 -16.68
CA LEU A 64 -15.54 -18.17 -17.34
C LEU A 64 -15.04 -17.98 -18.78
N THR A 65 -15.71 -17.13 -19.55
CA THR A 65 -15.44 -16.98 -20.98
C THR A 65 -14.16 -16.22 -21.27
N TYR A 66 -13.94 -15.10 -20.59
CA TYR A 66 -12.82 -14.18 -20.89
C TYR A 66 -11.58 -14.41 -20.03
N GLU A 67 -11.78 -14.94 -18.80
CA GLU A 67 -10.68 -15.21 -17.87
C GLU A 67 -10.28 -16.69 -17.80
N ASN A 68 -11.04 -17.58 -18.41
CA ASN A 68 -10.86 -19.03 -18.35
C ASN A 68 -10.82 -19.59 -16.91
N LEU A 69 -11.67 -19.04 -16.02
CA LEU A 69 -11.81 -19.46 -14.64
C LEU A 69 -13.15 -20.11 -14.41
N LYS A 70 -13.17 -21.33 -13.86
CA LYS A 70 -14.43 -21.97 -13.43
C LYS A 70 -15.03 -21.20 -12.27
N THR A 71 -16.24 -20.71 -12.41
CA THR A 71 -16.90 -19.94 -11.35
C THR A 71 -17.64 -20.83 -10.35
N TYR A 72 -17.52 -20.47 -9.07
CA TYR A 72 -18.26 -21.12 -7.97
C TYR A 72 -19.15 -20.07 -7.31
N MET A 73 -20.45 -20.21 -7.44
CA MET A 73 -21.43 -19.32 -6.81
C MET A 73 -21.64 -19.73 -5.35
N VAL A 74 -21.30 -18.85 -4.42
CA VAL A 74 -21.48 -19.03 -2.98
C VAL A 74 -22.48 -18.02 -2.47
N VAL A 75 -23.75 -18.42 -2.40
CA VAL A 75 -24.82 -17.56 -1.86
C VAL A 75 -24.83 -17.70 -0.34
N ASP A 76 -24.30 -16.68 0.35
CA ASP A 76 -24.28 -16.68 1.81
C ASP A 76 -25.68 -16.39 2.39
N ARG A 77 -26.12 -17.26 3.28
CA ARG A 77 -27.40 -17.18 4.00
C ARG A 77 -27.20 -17.01 5.50
N THR A 78 -25.97 -17.10 5.97
CA THR A 78 -25.64 -17.17 7.39
C THR A 78 -25.19 -15.83 7.96
N GLY A 79 -24.54 -15.02 7.13
CA GLY A 79 -23.89 -13.77 7.56
C GLY A 79 -22.79 -14.02 8.60
N ILE A 80 -22.13 -15.20 8.55
CA ILE A 80 -21.09 -15.60 9.50
C ILE A 80 -19.74 -15.64 8.78
N PRO A 81 -18.77 -14.77 9.13
CA PRO A 81 -17.47 -14.70 8.47
C PRO A 81 -16.72 -16.01 8.42
N ASP A 82 -16.70 -16.78 9.54
CA ASP A 82 -15.99 -18.05 9.65
C ASP A 82 -16.53 -19.10 8.67
N SER A 83 -17.85 -19.12 8.41
CA SER A 83 -18.48 -20.05 7.45
C SER A 83 -18.06 -19.72 6.01
N ILE A 84 -18.01 -18.42 5.68
CA ILE A 84 -17.57 -17.97 4.35
C ILE A 84 -16.08 -18.31 4.17
N ARG A 85 -15.25 -18.00 5.16
CA ARG A 85 -13.82 -18.30 5.15
C ARG A 85 -13.55 -19.81 4.97
N ALA A 86 -14.27 -20.64 5.71
CA ALA A 86 -14.16 -22.11 5.62
C ALA A 86 -14.55 -22.62 4.22
N THR A 87 -15.60 -22.05 3.62
CA THR A 87 -16.03 -22.36 2.25
C THR A 87 -14.95 -21.99 1.23
N LEU A 88 -14.39 -20.78 1.32
CA LEU A 88 -13.34 -20.30 0.42
C LEU A 88 -12.08 -21.17 0.55
N ARG A 89 -11.69 -21.51 1.77
CA ARG A 89 -10.57 -22.42 2.03
C ARG A 89 -10.81 -23.81 1.42
N SER A 90 -11.98 -24.38 1.59
CA SER A 90 -12.34 -25.67 0.99
C SER A 90 -12.28 -25.66 -0.53
N LEU A 91 -12.76 -24.56 -1.18
CA LEU A 91 -12.68 -24.39 -2.62
C LEU A 91 -11.24 -24.16 -3.12
N HIS A 92 -10.36 -23.60 -2.29
CA HIS A 92 -8.94 -23.45 -2.59
C HIS A 92 -8.17 -24.79 -2.45
N GLU A 93 -8.48 -25.57 -1.44
CA GLU A 93 -7.79 -26.84 -1.13
C GLU A 93 -8.27 -28.02 -2.00
N GLN A 94 -9.35 -27.85 -2.77
CA GLN A 94 -9.86 -28.93 -3.63
C GLN A 94 -8.90 -29.25 -4.79
N LYS A 95 -8.89 -30.51 -5.22
CA LYS A 95 -7.97 -30.99 -6.28
C LYS A 95 -8.40 -30.56 -7.69
N ASP A 96 -9.71 -30.48 -7.94
CA ASP A 96 -10.25 -30.13 -9.26
C ASP A 96 -10.61 -28.64 -9.31
N CYS A 97 -9.93 -27.90 -10.16
CA CYS A 97 -10.13 -26.45 -10.35
C CYS A 97 -10.12 -25.66 -9.02
N PRO A 98 -9.03 -25.71 -8.21
CA PRO A 98 -8.94 -24.89 -7.00
C PRO A 98 -9.11 -23.41 -7.32
N ILE A 99 -9.76 -22.66 -6.45
CA ILE A 99 -9.91 -21.23 -6.65
C ILE A 99 -8.56 -20.53 -6.48
N GLU A 100 -8.30 -19.54 -7.33
CA GLU A 100 -7.16 -18.63 -7.23
C GLU A 100 -7.55 -17.23 -6.73
N GLY A 101 -8.86 -16.95 -6.65
CA GLY A 101 -9.40 -15.67 -6.21
C GLY A 101 -10.88 -15.74 -5.88
N ALA A 102 -11.38 -14.65 -5.29
CA ALA A 102 -12.80 -14.48 -4.97
C ALA A 102 -13.25 -13.02 -5.09
N VAL A 103 -14.56 -12.80 -5.24
CA VAL A 103 -15.19 -11.50 -5.09
C VAL A 103 -16.30 -11.59 -4.05
N LEU A 104 -16.36 -10.58 -3.16
CA LEU A 104 -17.37 -10.44 -2.12
C LEU A 104 -18.39 -9.38 -2.55
N ILE A 105 -19.62 -9.79 -2.85
CA ILE A 105 -20.67 -8.91 -3.41
C ILE A 105 -21.78 -8.70 -2.38
N GLY A 106 -22.17 -7.43 -2.18
CA GLY A 106 -23.24 -7.04 -1.28
C GLY A 106 -22.81 -6.92 0.17
N ASP A 107 -23.70 -7.25 1.10
CA ASP A 107 -23.49 -7.10 2.56
C ASP A 107 -22.78 -8.30 3.20
N ILE A 108 -21.69 -8.74 2.57
CA ILE A 108 -20.83 -9.77 3.17
C ILE A 108 -20.19 -9.22 4.45
N PRO A 109 -20.20 -9.99 5.56
CA PRO A 109 -19.64 -9.58 6.84
C PRO A 109 -18.24 -8.99 6.76
N ILE A 110 -17.94 -8.06 7.64
CA ILE A 110 -16.67 -7.35 7.70
C ILE A 110 -15.89 -7.78 8.93
N ALA A 111 -14.73 -8.37 8.71
CA ALA A 111 -13.81 -8.71 9.78
C ALA A 111 -13.04 -7.47 10.24
N MET A 112 -13.23 -7.09 11.50
CA MET A 112 -12.57 -5.97 12.19
C MET A 112 -11.41 -6.56 12.99
N ILE A 113 -10.18 -6.45 12.46
CA ILE A 113 -9.02 -7.17 13.01
C ILE A 113 -8.33 -6.34 14.09
N ARG A 114 -8.12 -6.96 15.24
CA ARG A 114 -7.38 -6.44 16.40
C ARG A 114 -6.09 -7.22 16.60
N ASP A 115 -5.20 -6.65 17.40
CA ASP A 115 -3.92 -7.27 17.78
C ASP A 115 -3.00 -7.67 16.62
N ALA A 116 -3.17 -6.99 15.47
CA ALA A 116 -2.48 -7.24 14.21
C ALA A 116 -1.94 -5.97 13.52
N GLN A 117 -1.79 -4.86 14.26
CA GLN A 117 -1.38 -3.57 13.67
C GLN A 117 0.00 -3.62 13.01
N HIS A 118 0.88 -4.54 13.43
CA HIS A 118 2.18 -4.80 12.81
C HIS A 118 2.08 -5.37 11.37
N LEU A 119 0.90 -5.78 10.92
CA LEU A 119 0.62 -6.21 9.55
C LEU A 119 0.16 -5.06 8.64
N THR A 120 0.02 -3.84 9.20
CA THR A 120 -0.24 -2.61 8.44
C THR A 120 1.05 -1.85 8.15
N SER A 121 0.99 -0.91 7.22
CA SER A 121 2.13 -0.04 6.91
C SER A 121 2.37 1.03 7.98
N ALA A 122 1.30 1.61 8.57
CA ALA A 122 1.41 2.75 9.48
C ALA A 122 0.45 2.74 10.68
N PHE A 123 -0.60 1.95 10.68
CA PHE A 123 -1.65 2.02 11.70
C PHE A 123 -1.17 1.52 13.07
N LYS A 124 -1.18 2.42 14.08
CA LYS A 124 -0.69 2.16 15.45
C LYS A 124 -1.57 2.85 16.49
N MET A 125 -2.83 2.43 16.59
CA MET A 125 -3.81 2.98 17.54
C MET A 125 -3.73 2.27 18.91
N ASP A 126 -3.98 3.01 19.97
CA ASP A 126 -4.12 2.45 21.31
C ASP A 126 -5.49 1.77 21.46
N GLN A 127 -5.51 0.44 21.42
CA GLN A 127 -6.75 -0.35 21.44
C GLN A 127 -7.50 -0.33 22.78
N ASP A 128 -6.87 0.14 23.85
CA ASP A 128 -7.50 0.28 25.17
C ASP A 128 -8.24 1.62 25.33
N ASN A 129 -7.72 2.67 24.68
CA ASN A 129 -8.19 4.05 24.88
C ASN A 129 -9.06 4.59 23.73
N PHE A 130 -9.04 3.93 22.56
CA PHE A 130 -9.86 4.34 21.41
C PHE A 130 -11.04 3.39 21.18
N PRO A 131 -12.15 3.89 20.62
CA PRO A 131 -13.29 3.07 20.25
C PRO A 131 -12.88 1.86 19.40
N TRP A 132 -13.59 0.75 19.54
CA TRP A 132 -13.27 -0.51 18.86
C TRP A 132 -13.24 -0.37 17.35
N GLU A 133 -14.17 0.38 16.78
CA GLU A 133 -14.21 0.63 15.33
C GLU A 133 -12.97 1.41 14.86
N GLU A 134 -12.57 2.46 15.58
CA GLU A 134 -11.43 3.31 15.23
C GLU A 134 -10.07 2.61 15.43
N SER A 135 -9.99 1.67 16.40
CA SER A 135 -8.75 0.99 16.77
C SER A 135 -8.58 -0.42 16.18
N SER A 136 -9.53 -0.85 15.34
CA SER A 136 -9.46 -2.11 14.58
C SER A 136 -9.18 -1.83 13.11
N VAL A 137 -8.66 -2.83 12.39
CA VAL A 137 -8.44 -2.73 10.95
C VAL A 137 -9.51 -3.55 10.22
N PRO A 138 -10.42 -2.92 9.47
CA PRO A 138 -11.34 -3.64 8.59
C PRO A 138 -10.53 -4.31 7.48
N SER A 139 -10.60 -5.67 7.37
CA SER A 139 -9.70 -6.36 6.44
C SER A 139 -10.26 -7.64 5.84
N ASP A 140 -10.22 -7.71 4.52
CA ASP A 140 -10.54 -8.91 3.75
C ASP A 140 -9.39 -9.94 3.74
N ARG A 141 -8.21 -9.61 4.35
CA ARG A 141 -7.15 -10.61 4.63
C ARG A 141 -7.65 -11.76 5.50
N PHE A 142 -8.74 -11.54 6.23
CA PHE A 142 -9.47 -12.59 6.94
C PHE A 142 -9.99 -13.68 5.99
N TYR A 143 -10.41 -13.32 4.78
CA TYR A 143 -11.03 -14.24 3.83
C TYR A 143 -10.05 -14.84 2.83
N ASP A 144 -8.86 -14.27 2.63
CA ASP A 144 -7.93 -14.66 1.58
C ASP A 144 -6.59 -15.22 2.07
N ASP A 145 -6.25 -15.03 3.35
CA ASP A 145 -5.03 -15.53 3.98
C ASP A 145 -5.38 -16.66 4.97
N PHE A 146 -5.39 -17.90 4.48
CA PHE A 146 -5.80 -19.06 5.26
C PHE A 146 -4.76 -19.51 6.28
N GLY A 147 -3.54 -19.01 6.19
CA GLY A 147 -2.48 -19.26 7.16
C GLY A 147 -2.54 -18.37 8.40
N LEU A 148 -3.48 -17.43 8.49
CA LEU A 148 -3.73 -16.64 9.69
C LEU A 148 -4.80 -17.31 10.55
N ASP A 149 -4.58 -17.36 11.85
CA ASP A 149 -5.53 -17.89 12.82
C ASP A 149 -6.09 -16.79 13.70
N PHE A 150 -7.40 -16.72 13.78
CA PHE A 150 -8.12 -15.69 14.48
C PHE A 150 -9.01 -16.27 15.58
N ARG A 151 -9.16 -15.50 16.66
CA ARG A 151 -10.17 -15.75 17.69
C ARG A 151 -11.28 -14.72 17.54
N PHE A 152 -12.52 -15.20 17.36
CA PHE A 152 -13.70 -14.35 17.41
C PHE A 152 -13.84 -13.70 18.81
N ILE A 153 -14.15 -12.42 18.86
CA ILE A 153 -14.34 -11.68 20.11
C ILE A 153 -15.82 -11.35 20.31
N LYS A 154 -16.38 -10.60 19.36
CA LYS A 154 -17.79 -10.18 19.40
C LYS A 154 -18.29 -9.74 18.04
N ARG A 155 -19.60 -9.73 17.87
CA ARG A 155 -20.31 -8.98 16.82
C ARG A 155 -20.66 -7.60 17.35
N ASP A 156 -20.60 -6.57 16.52
CA ASP A 156 -21.01 -5.23 16.90
C ASP A 156 -22.53 -5.15 17.07
N SER A 157 -22.99 -4.39 18.07
CA SER A 157 -24.42 -4.25 18.36
C SER A 157 -25.10 -3.17 17.51
N ALA A 158 -24.37 -2.13 17.12
CA ALA A 158 -24.88 -1.05 16.28
C ALA A 158 -24.71 -1.35 14.78
N ASN A 159 -23.50 -1.77 14.40
CA ASN A 159 -23.17 -2.16 13.04
C ASN A 159 -23.12 -3.69 12.93
N THR A 160 -24.28 -4.32 12.82
CA THR A 160 -24.42 -5.80 12.88
C THR A 160 -23.63 -6.56 11.81
N ASN A 161 -23.04 -5.86 10.84
CA ASN A 161 -22.16 -6.44 9.83
C ASN A 161 -20.68 -6.47 10.24
N TYR A 162 -20.30 -5.89 11.40
CA TYR A 162 -18.95 -5.89 11.94
C TYR A 162 -18.73 -7.03 12.92
N PHE A 163 -17.69 -7.82 12.69
CA PHE A 163 -17.26 -8.94 13.51
C PHE A 163 -15.82 -8.73 13.95
N TYR A 164 -15.58 -8.59 15.24
CA TYR A 164 -14.25 -8.34 15.79
C TYR A 164 -13.50 -9.64 16.04
N TYR A 165 -12.28 -9.67 15.54
CA TYR A 165 -11.37 -10.80 15.67
C TYR A 165 -10.01 -10.35 16.20
N SER A 166 -9.39 -11.18 17.03
CA SER A 166 -8.00 -11.02 17.49
C SER A 166 -7.10 -12.00 16.76
N LEU A 167 -5.98 -11.55 16.21
CA LEU A 167 -4.96 -12.43 15.68
C LEU A 167 -4.30 -13.22 16.81
N LEU A 168 -4.31 -14.55 16.72
CA LEU A 168 -3.73 -15.42 17.75
C LEU A 168 -2.21 -15.28 17.83
N ALA A 169 -1.67 -15.43 19.03
CA ALA A 169 -0.24 -15.41 19.27
C ALA A 169 0.50 -16.55 18.55
N SER A 170 -0.12 -17.71 18.45
CA SER A 170 0.38 -18.88 17.72
C SER A 170 0.30 -18.75 16.21
N SER A 171 -0.51 -17.83 15.71
CA SER A 171 -0.67 -17.60 14.27
C SER A 171 0.63 -17.13 13.62
N ARG A 172 0.72 -17.33 12.32
CA ARG A 172 1.68 -16.64 11.46
C ARG A 172 1.54 -15.12 11.65
N GLN A 173 2.66 -14.43 11.83
CA GLN A 173 2.70 -12.97 12.11
C GLN A 173 3.18 -12.17 10.88
N TYR A 174 2.85 -12.62 9.68
CA TYR A 174 3.07 -11.95 8.40
C TYR A 174 1.99 -12.37 7.41
N LEU A 175 1.74 -11.54 6.40
CA LEU A 175 0.73 -11.78 5.37
C LEU A 175 1.33 -12.59 4.21
N ALA A 176 0.59 -13.60 3.76
CA ALA A 176 0.84 -14.33 2.52
C ALA A 176 -0.49 -14.90 2.01
N PRO A 177 -1.34 -14.08 1.38
CA PRO A 177 -2.66 -14.47 0.92
C PRO A 177 -2.59 -15.66 -0.05
N ASP A 178 -3.42 -16.67 0.18
CA ASP A 178 -3.50 -17.86 -0.66
C ASP A 178 -4.26 -17.59 -1.96
N ILE A 179 -5.24 -16.68 -1.90
CA ILE A 179 -6.05 -16.23 -3.04
C ILE A 179 -6.07 -14.71 -3.11
N TYR A 180 -6.37 -14.14 -4.28
CA TYR A 180 -6.69 -12.71 -4.36
C TYR A 180 -8.18 -12.46 -4.15
N ILE A 181 -8.53 -11.27 -3.62
CA ILE A 181 -9.91 -10.92 -3.31
C ILE A 181 -10.27 -9.50 -3.76
N GLY A 182 -11.54 -9.28 -4.11
CA GLY A 182 -12.13 -7.97 -4.35
C GLY A 182 -13.47 -7.84 -3.66
N ARG A 183 -13.89 -6.59 -3.38
CA ARG A 183 -15.15 -6.30 -2.71
C ARG A 183 -16.03 -5.35 -3.53
N ILE A 184 -17.32 -5.69 -3.68
CA ILE A 184 -18.35 -4.88 -4.35
C ILE A 184 -19.47 -4.66 -3.34
N ARG A 185 -19.38 -3.56 -2.57
CA ARG A 185 -20.38 -3.20 -1.56
C ARG A 185 -20.88 -1.78 -1.81
N ALA A 186 -22.17 -1.65 -2.10
CA ALA A 186 -22.84 -0.38 -2.32
C ALA A 186 -23.77 -0.03 -1.15
N ASN A 187 -24.17 1.24 -1.07
CA ASN A 187 -25.17 1.78 -0.15
C ASN A 187 -26.38 2.29 -0.92
N ASP A 188 -27.51 2.42 -0.22
CA ASP A 188 -28.67 3.16 -0.73
C ASP A 188 -28.41 4.66 -0.63
N GLU A 189 -28.57 5.41 -1.73
CA GLU A 189 -28.27 6.83 -1.75
C GLU A 189 -29.00 7.57 -2.90
N PHE A 190 -29.43 8.81 -2.63
CA PHE A 190 -30.07 9.68 -3.64
C PHE A 190 -31.20 9.03 -4.43
N GLY A 191 -32.07 8.26 -3.77
CA GLY A 191 -33.15 7.54 -4.41
C GLY A 191 -32.74 6.33 -5.25
N THR A 192 -31.45 5.97 -5.24
CA THR A 192 -30.91 4.81 -5.93
C THR A 192 -30.58 3.70 -4.93
N THR A 193 -31.10 2.50 -5.16
CA THR A 193 -30.84 1.36 -4.28
C THR A 193 -29.45 0.79 -4.49
N LYS A 194 -28.85 0.20 -3.44
CA LYS A 194 -27.60 -0.56 -3.54
C LYS A 194 -27.65 -1.65 -4.60
N TYR A 195 -28.78 -2.29 -4.79
CA TYR A 195 -28.97 -3.34 -5.79
C TYR A 195 -28.86 -2.79 -7.22
N TYR A 196 -29.47 -1.63 -7.48
CA TYR A 196 -29.31 -0.98 -8.78
C TYR A 196 -27.85 -0.59 -9.06
N LYS A 197 -27.15 -0.03 -8.06
CA LYS A 197 -25.73 0.30 -8.18
C LYS A 197 -24.88 -0.95 -8.48
N ILE A 198 -25.09 -2.05 -7.74
CA ILE A 198 -24.40 -3.33 -7.96
C ILE A 198 -24.70 -3.89 -9.34
N ALA A 199 -25.97 -3.93 -9.75
CA ALA A 199 -26.39 -4.42 -11.07
C ALA A 199 -25.71 -3.62 -12.20
N ARG A 200 -25.73 -2.28 -12.11
CA ARG A 200 -25.06 -1.40 -13.07
C ARG A 200 -23.55 -1.65 -13.12
N TYR A 201 -22.92 -1.79 -11.95
CA TYR A 201 -21.49 -2.09 -11.86
C TYR A 201 -21.15 -3.44 -12.50
N LEU A 202 -21.92 -4.50 -12.24
CA LEU A 202 -21.68 -5.83 -12.83
C LEU A 202 -21.83 -5.80 -14.35
N ARG A 203 -22.82 -5.08 -14.90
CA ARG A 203 -22.92 -4.86 -16.35
C ARG A 203 -21.69 -4.15 -16.92
N LYS A 204 -21.19 -3.12 -16.23
CA LYS A 204 -19.95 -2.43 -16.59
C LYS A 204 -18.75 -3.37 -16.58
N ALA A 205 -18.55 -4.17 -15.52
CA ALA A 205 -17.48 -5.14 -15.42
C ALA A 205 -17.53 -6.18 -16.55
N VAL A 206 -18.71 -6.67 -16.90
CA VAL A 206 -18.93 -7.56 -18.05
C VAL A 206 -18.55 -6.88 -19.37
N ALA A 207 -18.89 -5.62 -19.57
CA ALA A 207 -18.56 -4.86 -20.77
C ALA A 207 -17.03 -4.69 -20.89
N GLN A 208 -16.35 -4.32 -19.81
CA GLN A 208 -14.89 -4.14 -19.79
C GLN A 208 -14.12 -5.45 -20.08
N LYS A 209 -14.67 -6.62 -19.70
CA LYS A 209 -14.05 -7.92 -20.05
C LYS A 209 -14.12 -8.26 -21.54
N LYS A 210 -15.08 -7.68 -22.27
CA LYS A 210 -15.23 -7.87 -23.72
C LYS A 210 -14.31 -6.98 -24.53
N GLU A 211 -13.86 -5.89 -23.96
CA GLU A 211 -12.98 -4.94 -24.62
C GLU A 211 -11.56 -5.49 -24.75
N GLN A 212 -10.91 -5.21 -25.89
CA GLN A 212 -9.47 -5.35 -26.05
C GLN A 212 -8.84 -3.99 -25.72
N ASN A 213 -8.49 -3.79 -24.48
CA ASN A 213 -7.91 -2.54 -23.99
C ASN A 213 -6.47 -2.77 -23.52
N TYR A 214 -5.50 -2.06 -24.13
CA TYR A 214 -4.12 -2.05 -23.69
C TYR A 214 -3.93 -0.98 -22.63
N LEU A 215 -3.03 -1.18 -21.67
CA LEU A 215 -2.68 -0.14 -20.71
C LEU A 215 -1.67 0.80 -21.38
N ASP A 216 -2.18 1.88 -21.96
CA ASP A 216 -1.36 2.84 -22.71
C ASP A 216 -1.76 4.32 -22.53
N ARG A 217 -2.67 4.61 -21.60
CA ARG A 217 -3.07 5.96 -21.16
C ARG A 217 -3.05 6.04 -19.64
N ILE A 218 -2.11 6.77 -19.10
CA ILE A 218 -1.88 6.86 -17.65
C ILE A 218 -1.97 8.31 -17.20
N MET A 219 -2.63 8.53 -16.08
CA MET A 219 -2.54 9.72 -15.27
C MET A 219 -1.76 9.41 -13.99
N PHE A 220 -0.75 10.21 -13.69
CA PHE A 220 -0.04 10.21 -12.42
C PHE A 220 -0.25 11.53 -11.71
N PHE A 221 -0.78 11.50 -10.49
CA PHE A 221 -1.05 12.70 -9.70
C PHE A 221 -0.23 12.72 -8.42
N SER A 222 0.49 13.81 -8.17
CA SER A 222 1.21 14.10 -6.93
C SER A 222 0.53 15.26 -6.19
N GLY A 223 -0.19 14.93 -5.11
CA GLY A 223 -0.88 15.89 -4.25
C GLY A 223 0.05 16.57 -3.26
N HIS A 224 -0.42 17.66 -2.64
CA HIS A 224 0.30 18.38 -1.60
C HIS A 224 0.63 17.48 -0.39
N GLY A 225 1.82 17.66 0.19
CA GLY A 225 2.26 16.96 1.40
C GLY A 225 2.64 15.48 1.19
N TYR A 226 2.48 14.95 -0.02
CA TYR A 226 2.88 13.61 -0.37
C TYR A 226 4.15 13.62 -1.23
N VAL A 227 5.32 13.52 -0.62
CA VAL A 227 6.66 13.70 -1.24
C VAL A 227 6.77 14.93 -2.16
N SER A 228 5.87 15.89 -1.98
CA SER A 228 5.70 17.03 -2.90
C SER A 228 6.87 18.02 -2.88
N GLY A 229 7.61 18.10 -1.77
CA GLY A 229 8.84 18.89 -1.69
C GLY A 229 10.05 18.23 -2.35
N SER A 230 9.93 16.99 -2.83
CA SER A 230 11.04 16.21 -3.39
C SER A 230 10.97 16.19 -4.91
N LEU A 231 11.68 17.13 -5.55
CA LEU A 231 11.72 17.21 -7.02
C LEU A 231 12.21 15.90 -7.65
N ASP A 232 13.27 15.30 -7.11
CA ASP A 232 13.83 14.04 -7.60
C ASP A 232 12.83 12.90 -7.52
N ALA A 233 12.10 12.77 -6.40
CA ALA A 233 11.07 11.75 -6.25
C ALA A 233 10.00 11.86 -7.36
N ARG A 234 9.54 13.07 -7.67
CA ARG A 234 8.54 13.31 -8.72
C ARG A 234 9.06 13.02 -10.14
N MET A 235 10.32 13.33 -10.40
CA MET A 235 10.93 13.05 -11.70
C MET A 235 11.21 11.55 -11.89
N ASP A 236 11.68 10.89 -10.85
CA ASP A 236 12.00 9.48 -10.87
C ASP A 236 10.75 8.60 -11.06
N GLU A 237 9.61 8.99 -10.49
CA GLU A 237 8.34 8.29 -10.72
C GLU A 237 7.94 8.28 -12.19
N LYS A 238 8.17 9.37 -12.92
CA LYS A 238 7.94 9.41 -14.37
C LYS A 238 8.88 8.45 -15.11
N ILE A 239 10.13 8.35 -14.69
CA ILE A 239 11.10 7.41 -15.25
C ILE A 239 10.68 5.96 -14.95
N ALA A 240 10.25 5.68 -13.71
CA ALA A 240 9.75 4.36 -13.32
C ALA A 240 8.53 3.93 -14.14
N MET A 241 7.63 4.86 -14.50
CA MET A 241 6.52 4.58 -15.41
C MET A 241 7.02 4.12 -16.80
N PHE A 242 8.07 4.72 -17.34
CA PHE A 242 8.66 4.29 -18.60
C PHE A 242 9.42 2.96 -18.50
N ASP A 243 9.93 2.59 -17.35
CA ASP A 243 10.53 1.27 -17.12
C ASP A 243 9.45 0.17 -17.07
N ASN A 244 8.31 0.46 -16.46
CA ASN A 244 7.16 -0.45 -16.41
C ASN A 244 6.41 -0.53 -17.74
N PHE A 245 6.35 0.58 -18.49
CA PHE A 245 5.58 0.75 -19.73
C PHE A 245 6.43 1.35 -20.84
N PRO A 246 7.42 0.62 -21.40
CA PRO A 246 8.39 1.18 -22.36
C PRO A 246 7.74 1.81 -23.60
N TRP A 247 6.58 1.29 -24.03
CA TRP A 247 5.82 1.81 -25.19
C TRP A 247 5.25 3.22 -25.00
N LEU A 248 5.19 3.72 -23.76
CA LEU A 248 4.70 5.09 -23.50
C LEU A 248 5.72 6.16 -23.87
N ARG A 249 7.00 5.81 -24.09
CA ARG A 249 8.06 6.78 -24.43
C ARG A 249 7.81 7.45 -25.78
N ASP A 250 7.27 6.70 -26.71
CA ASP A 250 7.02 7.14 -28.09
C ASP A 250 5.56 7.56 -28.32
N GLN A 251 4.73 7.54 -27.27
CA GLN A 251 3.31 7.78 -27.37
C GLN A 251 2.94 9.18 -26.90
N VAL A 252 2.35 9.98 -27.78
CA VAL A 252 1.82 11.31 -27.41
C VAL A 252 0.69 11.14 -26.40
N ASN A 253 0.74 11.90 -25.29
CA ASN A 253 -0.23 11.83 -24.18
C ASN A 253 -0.36 10.44 -23.54
N GLY A 254 0.65 9.59 -23.62
CA GLY A 254 0.66 8.29 -22.96
C GLY A 254 0.66 8.40 -21.43
N VAL A 255 1.45 9.34 -20.88
CA VAL A 255 1.51 9.65 -19.46
C VAL A 255 1.24 11.14 -19.24
N GLU A 256 0.16 11.45 -18.54
CA GLU A 256 -0.09 12.80 -18.01
C GLU A 256 0.37 12.86 -16.55
N TYR A 257 1.43 13.59 -16.30
CA TYR A 257 1.97 13.80 -14.96
C TYR A 257 1.47 15.12 -14.40
N ILE A 258 0.60 15.06 -13.39
CA ILE A 258 -0.03 16.22 -12.76
C ILE A 258 0.54 16.42 -11.35
N ASP A 259 1.11 17.58 -11.12
CA ASP A 259 1.57 18.04 -9.82
C ASP A 259 0.59 19.09 -9.26
N HIS A 260 0.34 19.05 -7.94
CA HIS A 260 -0.61 19.97 -7.29
C HIS A 260 -0.30 21.45 -7.49
N GLN A 261 0.95 21.82 -7.81
CA GLN A 261 1.38 23.20 -8.05
C GLN A 261 1.08 23.71 -9.47
N ARG A 262 0.58 22.86 -10.37
CA ARG A 262 0.43 23.20 -11.80
C ARG A 262 -0.81 24.00 -12.14
N ALA A 263 -1.81 24.01 -11.30
CA ALA A 263 -3.02 24.80 -11.45
C ALA A 263 -3.57 25.18 -10.07
N ASN A 264 -4.31 26.27 -10.03
CA ASN A 264 -4.90 26.79 -8.80
C ASN A 264 -6.37 27.19 -9.04
N PRO A 265 -7.36 26.38 -8.62
CA PRO A 265 -7.20 25.10 -7.94
C PRO A 265 -6.83 23.94 -8.88
N ILE A 266 -6.05 23.01 -8.39
CA ILE A 266 -5.65 21.82 -9.16
C ILE A 266 -6.81 20.84 -9.38
N LYS A 267 -7.83 20.88 -8.54
CA LYS A 267 -8.98 19.97 -8.54
C LYS A 267 -9.63 19.86 -9.91
N ASP A 268 -9.91 20.98 -10.56
CA ASP A 268 -10.61 20.98 -11.86
C ASP A 268 -9.75 20.33 -12.96
N ARG A 269 -8.45 20.52 -12.90
CA ARG A 269 -7.51 19.87 -13.82
C ARG A 269 -7.50 18.34 -13.62
N VAL A 270 -7.44 17.88 -12.37
CA VAL A 270 -7.47 16.46 -12.02
C VAL A 270 -8.80 15.84 -12.44
N LYS A 271 -9.93 16.48 -12.13
CA LYS A 271 -11.26 16.01 -12.54
C LYS A 271 -11.39 15.91 -14.07
N SER A 272 -10.89 16.92 -14.80
CA SER A 272 -10.92 16.92 -16.25
C SER A 272 -10.12 15.77 -16.85
N GLU A 273 -8.92 15.51 -16.34
CA GLU A 273 -8.08 14.41 -16.80
C GLU A 273 -8.69 13.04 -16.50
N LEU A 274 -9.23 12.86 -15.29
CA LEU A 274 -9.91 11.61 -14.90
C LEU A 274 -11.18 11.31 -15.71
N GLN A 275 -11.77 12.31 -16.37
CA GLN A 275 -12.93 12.13 -17.28
C GLN A 275 -12.53 11.84 -18.73
N ARG A 276 -11.26 11.73 -19.04
CA ARG A 276 -10.79 11.39 -20.38
C ARG A 276 -11.19 9.94 -20.75
N PRO A 277 -11.98 9.71 -21.82
CA PRO A 277 -12.58 8.41 -22.09
C PRO A 277 -11.59 7.26 -22.31
N GLU A 278 -10.41 7.57 -22.85
CA GLU A 278 -9.36 6.60 -23.15
C GLU A 278 -8.46 6.28 -21.94
N LEU A 279 -8.66 6.93 -20.78
CA LEU A 279 -7.79 6.75 -19.62
C LEU A 279 -7.89 5.33 -19.05
N ASP A 280 -6.76 4.65 -18.92
CA ASP A 280 -6.67 3.27 -18.44
C ASP A 280 -6.36 3.20 -16.96
N LEU A 281 -5.34 3.94 -16.55
CA LEU A 281 -4.80 3.90 -15.20
C LEU A 281 -4.68 5.31 -14.62
N ALA A 282 -5.15 5.48 -13.38
CA ALA A 282 -4.83 6.65 -12.58
C ALA A 282 -4.09 6.22 -11.32
N ILE A 283 -2.89 6.76 -11.10
CA ILE A 283 -2.12 6.59 -9.86
C ILE A 283 -2.17 7.92 -9.12
N MET A 284 -2.73 7.92 -7.92
CA MET A 284 -3.04 9.13 -7.18
C MET A 284 -2.40 9.11 -5.80
N HIS A 285 -1.33 9.90 -5.63
CA HIS A 285 -0.63 10.10 -4.37
C HIS A 285 -1.10 11.38 -3.70
N HIS A 286 -1.80 11.26 -2.59
CA HIS A 286 -2.33 12.41 -1.84
C HIS A 286 -2.72 12.01 -0.40
N HIS A 287 -3.03 12.97 0.44
CA HIS A 287 -3.67 12.69 1.71
C HIS A 287 -5.15 12.36 1.50
N GLY A 288 -5.74 11.58 2.41
CA GLY A 288 -7.15 11.17 2.28
C GLY A 288 -7.85 10.96 3.60
N ASP A 289 -9.17 11.00 3.52
CA ASP A 289 -10.11 10.55 4.53
C ASP A 289 -11.18 9.66 3.84
N THR A 290 -12.07 9.09 4.58
CA THR A 290 -13.10 8.17 4.06
C THR A 290 -13.86 8.77 2.85
N GLU A 291 -14.26 10.03 2.95
CA GLU A 291 -15.09 10.74 1.95
C GLU A 291 -14.32 11.87 1.23
N ILE A 292 -13.00 12.02 1.44
CA ILE A 292 -12.24 13.15 0.89
C ILE A 292 -10.92 12.69 0.30
N GLN A 293 -10.61 13.20 -0.89
CA GLN A 293 -9.26 13.21 -1.48
C GLN A 293 -8.69 14.61 -1.32
N TYR A 294 -7.64 14.74 -0.51
CA TYR A 294 -6.97 16.02 -0.30
C TYR A 294 -5.92 16.25 -1.39
N PHE A 295 -6.29 16.97 -2.43
CA PHE A 295 -5.41 17.26 -3.57
C PHE A 295 -4.43 18.38 -3.26
N ASN A 296 -4.91 19.41 -2.55
CA ASN A 296 -4.08 20.52 -2.10
C ASN A 296 -4.49 20.92 -0.67
N SER A 297 -3.53 21.37 0.13
CA SER A 297 -3.82 21.89 1.48
C SER A 297 -4.17 23.36 1.49
N GLU A 298 -3.67 24.11 0.52
CA GLU A 298 -3.81 25.56 0.44
C GLU A 298 -3.87 26.00 -1.02
N ARG A 299 -4.56 27.12 -1.28
CA ARG A 299 -4.41 27.82 -2.55
C ARG A 299 -3.00 28.39 -2.64
N ASP A 300 -2.43 28.36 -3.82
CA ASP A 300 -1.22 29.13 -4.12
C ASP A 300 -1.60 30.62 -4.13
N PRO A 301 -1.21 31.42 -3.10
CA PRO A 301 -1.67 32.79 -2.97
C PRO A 301 -0.99 33.66 -4.01
N GLN A 302 -1.78 34.43 -4.76
CA GLN A 302 -1.28 35.38 -5.76
C GLN A 302 -0.98 36.75 -5.15
N SER A 303 -1.27 36.94 -3.86
CA SER A 303 -1.02 38.17 -3.12
C SER A 303 -0.82 37.90 -1.64
N MET A 304 -0.15 38.82 -0.93
CA MET A 304 -0.01 38.78 0.52
C MET A 304 -1.37 38.72 1.23
N ARG A 305 -2.37 39.40 0.71
CA ARG A 305 -3.73 39.36 1.26
C ARG A 305 -4.33 37.97 1.20
N GLU A 306 -4.20 37.25 0.08
CA GLU A 306 -4.67 35.89 -0.08
C GLU A 306 -3.93 34.93 0.83
N ALA A 307 -2.62 35.07 0.99
CA ALA A 307 -1.83 34.31 1.91
C ALA A 307 -2.32 34.44 3.37
N ILE A 308 -2.59 35.66 3.78
CA ILE A 308 -3.13 35.97 5.12
C ILE A 308 -4.51 35.33 5.30
N GLU A 309 -5.41 35.43 4.32
CA GLU A 309 -6.75 34.80 4.43
C GLU A 309 -6.69 33.29 4.44
N ALA A 310 -5.79 32.68 3.68
CA ALA A 310 -5.57 31.23 3.71
C ALA A 310 -5.11 30.76 5.11
N ILE A 311 -4.12 31.44 5.72
CA ILE A 311 -3.68 31.14 7.08
C ILE A 311 -4.81 31.34 8.10
N LYS A 312 -5.59 32.41 7.98
CA LYS A 312 -6.76 32.64 8.85
C LYS A 312 -7.77 31.49 8.74
N GLY A 313 -8.09 31.04 7.52
CA GLY A 313 -8.97 29.90 7.28
C GLY A 313 -8.44 28.63 7.99
N SER A 314 -7.16 28.34 7.79
CA SER A 314 -6.48 27.18 8.40
C SER A 314 -6.51 27.20 9.93
N VAL A 315 -6.14 28.31 10.58
CA VAL A 315 -6.13 28.38 12.05
C VAL A 315 -7.54 28.35 12.65
N ARG A 316 -8.54 28.96 11.96
CA ARG A 316 -9.96 28.85 12.35
C ARG A 316 -10.46 27.40 12.26
N ALA A 317 -10.08 26.67 11.21
CA ALA A 317 -10.43 25.26 11.05
C ALA A 317 -9.87 24.38 12.20
N VAL A 318 -8.60 24.63 12.61
CA VAL A 318 -7.98 23.94 13.75
C VAL A 318 -8.76 24.22 15.05
N LEU A 319 -9.17 25.45 15.29
CA LEU A 319 -9.98 25.79 16.48
C LEU A 319 -11.34 25.06 16.49
N ARG A 320 -12.02 25.03 15.32
CA ARG A 320 -13.31 24.32 15.17
C ARG A 320 -13.13 22.81 15.43
N HIS A 321 -12.09 22.22 14.89
CA HIS A 321 -11.78 20.82 15.11
C HIS A 321 -11.46 20.52 16.58
N TYR A 322 -10.66 21.36 17.24
CA TYR A 322 -10.37 21.25 18.67
C TYR A 322 -11.65 21.25 19.50
N LYS A 323 -12.56 22.21 19.26
CA LYS A 323 -13.86 22.31 19.93
C LYS A 323 -14.74 21.06 19.67
N LYS A 324 -14.80 20.59 18.45
CA LYS A 324 -15.57 19.39 18.05
C LYS A 324 -15.10 18.13 18.80
N ARG A 325 -13.81 18.03 19.12
CA ARG A 325 -13.21 16.95 19.92
C ARG A 325 -13.36 17.12 21.43
N GLY A 326 -14.18 18.06 21.90
CA GLY A 326 -14.43 18.30 23.32
C GLY A 326 -13.42 19.24 23.99
N GLY A 327 -12.58 19.93 23.21
CA GLY A 327 -11.68 20.96 23.72
C GLY A 327 -12.45 22.13 24.33
N GLN A 328 -12.20 22.45 25.62
CA GLN A 328 -12.94 23.47 26.35
C GLN A 328 -12.26 24.82 26.39
N ASN A 329 -10.93 24.86 26.37
CA ASN A 329 -10.17 26.10 26.51
C ASN A 329 -9.71 26.63 25.13
N ILE A 330 -10.59 27.35 24.47
CA ILE A 330 -10.34 27.96 23.15
C ILE A 330 -9.20 29.00 23.22
N ASP A 331 -9.12 29.79 24.27
CA ASP A 331 -8.08 30.83 24.40
C ASP A 331 -6.69 30.23 24.59
N SER A 332 -6.59 29.13 25.36
CA SER A 332 -5.34 28.37 25.43
C SER A 332 -4.91 27.84 24.06
N MET A 333 -5.85 27.32 23.27
CA MET A 333 -5.55 26.83 21.92
C MET A 333 -5.16 27.97 20.98
N ARG A 334 -5.81 29.14 21.06
CA ARG A 334 -5.40 30.35 20.30
C ARG A 334 -3.97 30.76 20.62
N ASN A 335 -3.59 30.74 21.90
CA ASN A 335 -2.21 31.04 22.32
C ASN A 335 -1.21 30.05 21.75
N VAL A 336 -1.50 28.74 21.81
CA VAL A 336 -0.65 27.69 21.23
C VAL A 336 -0.47 27.89 19.73
N LEU A 337 -1.57 28.16 19.01
CA LEU A 337 -1.51 28.39 17.55
C LEU A 337 -0.79 29.69 17.20
N SER A 338 -1.05 30.78 17.95
CA SER A 338 -0.33 32.03 17.72
C SER A 338 1.18 31.85 17.82
N LEU A 339 1.67 31.21 18.89
CA LEU A 339 3.08 30.92 19.09
C LEU A 339 3.66 29.97 18.04
N ARG A 340 2.88 28.99 17.62
CA ARG A 340 3.29 28.02 16.60
C ARG A 340 3.55 28.65 15.23
N TYR A 341 2.82 29.71 14.90
CA TYR A 341 2.92 30.45 13.64
C TYR A 341 3.56 31.84 13.84
N ASP A 342 4.68 31.91 14.57
CA ASP A 342 5.47 33.12 14.78
C ASP A 342 4.69 34.31 15.34
N SER A 343 3.83 34.03 16.32
CA SER A 343 3.03 35.05 17.04
C SER A 343 2.04 35.78 16.15
N ILE A 344 1.28 35.05 15.31
CA ILE A 344 0.20 35.62 14.52
C ILE A 344 -0.83 36.39 15.39
N PRO A 345 -1.44 37.46 14.88
CA PRO A 345 -2.39 38.29 15.65
C PRO A 345 -3.61 37.46 16.12
N TYR A 346 -4.05 37.70 17.34
CA TYR A 346 -5.26 37.03 17.88
C TYR A 346 -6.52 37.35 17.05
N SER A 347 -6.58 38.48 16.39
CA SER A 347 -7.67 38.83 15.48
C SER A 347 -7.84 37.90 14.28
N TRP A 348 -6.82 37.06 13.96
CA TRP A 348 -6.92 36.07 12.90
C TRP A 348 -7.83 34.87 13.29
N PHE A 349 -8.07 34.71 14.58
CA PHE A 349 -8.99 33.69 15.11
C PHE A 349 -10.42 34.20 15.30
N ASP A 350 -10.65 35.52 15.10
CA ASP A 350 -11.97 36.11 15.28
C ASP A 350 -12.97 35.48 14.30
N LYS A 351 -14.22 35.40 14.75
CA LYS A 351 -15.33 34.85 13.97
C LYS A 351 -15.15 33.38 13.55
N ALA A 352 -14.21 32.63 14.15
CA ALA A 352 -13.96 31.22 13.82
C ALA A 352 -15.22 30.35 13.90
N PHE A 353 -16.22 30.77 14.69
CA PHE A 353 -17.46 30.04 14.93
C PHE A 353 -18.69 30.73 14.32
N ASP A 354 -18.51 31.83 13.59
CA ASP A 354 -19.59 32.51 12.88
C ASP A 354 -19.98 31.71 11.65
N ARG A 355 -21.28 31.54 11.43
CA ARG A 355 -21.82 30.70 10.37
C ARG A 355 -21.34 31.12 8.97
N GLU A 356 -21.36 32.39 8.67
CA GLU A 356 -20.92 32.93 7.37
C GLU A 356 -19.43 32.63 7.08
N ILE A 357 -18.59 32.72 8.14
CA ILE A 357 -17.15 32.41 8.01
C ILE A 357 -16.93 30.92 7.89
N ILE A 358 -17.68 30.09 8.60
CA ILE A 358 -17.62 28.63 8.47
C ILE A 358 -18.00 28.21 7.05
N GLU A 359 -19.08 28.77 6.50
CA GLU A 359 -19.54 28.49 5.14
C GLU A 359 -18.49 28.93 4.09
N ALA A 360 -17.91 30.13 4.24
CA ALA A 360 -16.86 30.62 3.35
C ALA A 360 -15.59 29.74 3.40
N ASP A 361 -15.07 29.44 4.60
CA ASP A 361 -13.90 28.59 4.78
C ASP A 361 -14.16 27.16 4.22
N SER A 362 -15.38 26.64 4.40
CA SER A 362 -15.77 25.31 3.87
C SER A 362 -15.84 25.30 2.34
N LEU A 363 -16.37 26.36 1.71
CA LEU A 363 -16.40 26.48 0.25
C LEU A 363 -14.98 26.58 -0.33
N ASP A 364 -14.09 27.30 0.35
CA ASP A 364 -12.70 27.38 -0.06
C ASP A 364 -12.00 26.03 0.01
N GLU A 365 -12.11 25.31 1.13
CA GLU A 365 -11.59 23.97 1.30
C GLU A 365 -12.15 22.97 0.26
N ARG A 366 -13.46 23.04 -0.01
CA ARG A 366 -14.11 22.20 -1.05
C ARG A 366 -13.59 22.50 -2.45
N SER A 367 -13.16 23.74 -2.73
CA SER A 367 -12.58 24.08 -4.02
C SER A 367 -11.20 23.44 -4.27
N LEU A 368 -10.50 23.04 -3.20
CA LEU A 368 -9.16 22.46 -3.26
C LEU A 368 -9.17 20.92 -3.37
N ASN A 369 -10.23 20.26 -2.87
CA ASN A 369 -10.26 18.84 -2.61
C ASN A 369 -11.49 18.18 -3.23
N LEU A 370 -11.42 16.88 -3.57
CA LEU A 370 -12.55 16.11 -4.10
C LEU A 370 -13.29 15.43 -2.96
N TYR A 371 -14.60 15.62 -2.91
CA TYR A 371 -15.51 15.02 -1.93
C TYR A 371 -16.37 13.92 -2.55
N TYR A 372 -16.78 12.95 -1.74
CA TYR A 372 -17.58 11.81 -2.16
C TYR A 372 -18.91 12.22 -2.84
N ASP A 373 -19.60 13.25 -2.33
CA ASP A 373 -20.87 13.72 -2.89
C ASP A 373 -20.76 14.27 -4.32
N GLU A 374 -19.56 14.65 -4.76
CA GLU A 374 -19.32 15.12 -6.13
C GLU A 374 -19.39 13.99 -7.18
N PHE A 375 -19.31 12.71 -6.77
CA PHE A 375 -19.47 11.60 -7.69
C PHE A 375 -20.90 11.47 -8.24
N ALA A 376 -21.87 12.23 -7.73
CA ALA A 376 -23.20 12.34 -8.33
C ALA A 376 -23.14 12.89 -9.77
N ASP A 377 -22.26 13.87 -10.02
CA ASP A 377 -22.13 14.59 -11.28
C ASP A 377 -20.74 14.40 -11.94
N TYR A 378 -19.90 13.54 -11.38
CA TYR A 378 -18.53 13.32 -11.81
C TYR A 378 -18.32 11.86 -12.23
N ASN A 379 -17.81 11.65 -13.44
CA ASN A 379 -17.71 10.34 -14.08
C ASN A 379 -16.29 9.97 -14.47
N PRO A 380 -15.43 9.53 -13.54
CA PRO A 380 -14.07 9.12 -13.84
C PRO A 380 -14.05 7.90 -14.78
N GLN A 381 -13.14 7.94 -15.77
CA GLN A 381 -13.07 6.96 -16.86
C GLN A 381 -11.92 5.95 -16.70
N ALA A 382 -10.92 6.23 -15.85
CA ALA A 382 -9.82 5.30 -15.63
C ALA A 382 -10.34 3.92 -15.22
N ARG A 383 -9.98 2.86 -15.97
CA ARG A 383 -10.42 1.48 -15.69
C ARG A 383 -9.93 0.99 -14.35
N LEU A 384 -8.70 1.36 -14.00
CA LEU A 384 -8.06 1.05 -12.74
C LEU A 384 -7.59 2.35 -12.07
N VAL A 385 -7.92 2.53 -10.79
CA VAL A 385 -7.47 3.67 -9.98
C VAL A 385 -6.70 3.15 -8.76
N ILE A 386 -5.50 3.66 -8.53
CA ILE A 386 -4.72 3.42 -7.32
C ILE A 386 -4.82 4.65 -6.43
N LEU A 387 -5.46 4.50 -5.28
CA LEU A 387 -5.64 5.55 -4.28
C LEU A 387 -4.59 5.35 -3.17
N ASP A 388 -3.40 5.89 -3.38
CA ASP A 388 -2.33 5.86 -2.37
C ASP A 388 -2.55 6.96 -1.33
N ALA A 389 -3.62 6.77 -0.56
CA ALA A 389 -4.14 7.70 0.41
C ALA A 389 -4.70 6.97 1.63
N CYS A 390 -4.72 7.65 2.78
CA CYS A 390 -5.37 7.15 3.98
C CYS A 390 -6.88 7.04 3.77
N TYR A 391 -7.52 5.99 4.29
CA TYR A 391 -8.97 5.78 4.40
C TYR A 391 -9.79 5.77 3.10
N ASN A 392 -9.24 6.12 1.94
CA ASN A 392 -10.02 6.19 0.69
C ASN A 392 -10.62 4.83 0.24
N GLY A 393 -10.09 3.71 0.74
CA GLY A 393 -10.63 2.36 0.55
C GLY A 393 -11.44 1.83 1.75
N SER A 394 -12.05 2.69 2.55
CA SER A 394 -12.83 2.32 3.76
C SER A 394 -14.16 1.65 3.42
N PHE A 395 -14.09 0.49 2.75
CA PHE A 395 -15.25 -0.27 2.28
C PHE A 395 -16.25 -0.67 3.39
N HIS A 396 -15.84 -0.63 4.64
CA HIS A 396 -16.69 -0.88 5.80
C HIS A 396 -17.67 0.28 6.05
N LYS A 397 -17.34 1.49 5.60
CA LYS A 397 -18.21 2.65 5.65
C LYS A 397 -19.20 2.64 4.48
N GLU A 398 -20.35 3.25 4.67
CA GLU A 398 -21.36 3.35 3.60
C GLU A 398 -20.88 4.22 2.44
N LYS A 399 -20.24 5.34 2.75
CA LYS A 399 -19.64 6.27 1.80
C LYS A 399 -18.13 6.19 1.88
N ASN A 400 -17.48 5.98 0.75
CA ASN A 400 -16.03 6.02 0.65
C ASN A 400 -15.61 6.32 -0.79
N ILE A 401 -14.46 6.93 -0.93
CA ILE A 401 -13.93 7.39 -2.23
C ILE A 401 -13.83 6.25 -3.25
N ALA A 402 -13.27 5.10 -2.90
CA ALA A 402 -13.13 3.97 -3.82
C ALA A 402 -14.50 3.48 -4.35
N GLY A 403 -15.52 3.48 -3.47
CA GLY A 403 -16.92 3.22 -3.86
C GLY A 403 -17.45 4.26 -4.85
N GLY A 404 -17.14 5.55 -4.64
CA GLY A 404 -17.49 6.63 -5.58
C GLY A 404 -16.97 6.34 -7.00
N TYR A 405 -15.69 5.94 -7.12
CA TYR A 405 -15.09 5.59 -8.41
C TYR A 405 -15.79 4.41 -9.09
N ILE A 406 -15.99 3.29 -8.41
CA ILE A 406 -16.53 2.08 -9.07
C ILE A 406 -18.03 2.16 -9.34
N PHE A 407 -18.81 2.83 -8.49
CA PHE A 407 -20.25 2.96 -8.66
C PHE A 407 -20.68 4.18 -9.49
N GLY A 408 -19.74 5.04 -9.90
CA GLY A 408 -19.97 6.08 -10.88
C GLY A 408 -20.39 5.53 -12.26
N THR A 409 -20.85 6.40 -13.15
CA THR A 409 -21.29 6.03 -14.52
C THR A 409 -20.12 5.90 -15.51
N GLY A 410 -18.90 6.32 -15.11
CA GLY A 410 -17.69 6.14 -15.92
C GLY A 410 -17.19 4.68 -15.97
N ASN A 411 -16.00 4.46 -16.53
CA ASN A 411 -15.49 3.13 -16.87
C ASN A 411 -14.68 2.45 -15.75
N THR A 412 -14.55 3.05 -14.58
CA THR A 412 -13.75 2.48 -13.48
C THR A 412 -14.37 1.17 -12.98
N VAL A 413 -13.59 0.08 -13.05
CA VAL A 413 -13.99 -1.25 -12.58
C VAL A 413 -13.13 -1.75 -11.43
N VAL A 414 -11.98 -1.11 -11.19
CA VAL A 414 -11.07 -1.43 -10.07
C VAL A 414 -10.61 -0.16 -9.40
N ALA A 415 -10.73 -0.09 -8.08
CA ALA A 415 -10.09 0.90 -7.23
C ALA A 415 -9.27 0.17 -6.14
N LEU A 416 -7.97 0.41 -6.10
CA LEU A 416 -7.11 -0.03 -5.00
C LEU A 416 -7.06 1.08 -3.95
N GLY A 417 -7.31 0.76 -2.68
CA GLY A 417 -7.33 1.76 -1.61
C GLY A 417 -7.08 1.14 -0.23
N ASN A 418 -6.94 2.00 0.77
CA ASN A 418 -6.61 1.61 2.13
C ASN A 418 -7.79 1.85 3.08
N SER A 419 -8.09 0.88 3.94
CA SER A 419 -9.21 0.97 4.89
C SER A 419 -8.90 1.80 6.14
N VAL A 420 -7.62 2.04 6.43
CA VAL A 420 -7.12 2.90 7.51
C VAL A 420 -5.96 3.75 7.00
N ASN A 421 -5.27 4.49 7.90
CA ASN A 421 -4.12 5.30 7.49
C ASN A 421 -2.96 4.45 6.95
N VAL A 422 -2.24 5.02 5.98
CA VAL A 422 -1.15 4.39 5.23
C VAL A 422 0.14 5.21 5.34
N LEU A 423 1.28 4.53 5.19
CA LEU A 423 2.58 5.18 5.14
C LEU A 423 2.88 5.71 3.74
N GLN A 424 3.39 6.95 3.64
CA GLN A 424 3.85 7.54 2.37
C GLN A 424 4.98 6.73 1.69
N ASP A 425 5.88 6.11 2.47
CA ASP A 425 6.95 5.26 1.93
C ASP A 425 6.46 3.83 1.66
N LYS A 426 5.31 3.70 0.99
CA LYS A 426 4.74 2.43 0.52
C LYS A 426 4.82 2.39 -1.00
N TRP A 427 5.35 1.31 -1.55
CA TRP A 427 5.32 1.11 -3.00
C TRP A 427 3.96 0.55 -3.43
N CYS A 428 2.99 1.44 -3.68
CA CYS A 428 1.58 1.09 -3.90
C CYS A 428 1.31 0.47 -5.27
N ASP A 429 2.10 0.82 -6.28
CA ASP A 429 1.99 0.36 -7.66
C ASP A 429 2.96 -0.79 -8.01
N ARG A 430 3.57 -1.40 -7.00
CA ARG A 430 4.42 -2.58 -7.18
C ARG A 430 3.71 -3.65 -8.02
N TYR A 431 4.36 -4.14 -9.06
CA TYR A 431 3.85 -5.08 -10.07
C TYR A 431 2.82 -4.52 -11.06
N ILE A 432 2.59 -3.20 -11.12
CA ILE A 432 1.66 -2.60 -12.08
C ILE A 432 2.08 -2.90 -13.54
N GLY A 433 3.38 -2.97 -13.83
CA GLY A 433 3.86 -3.36 -15.13
C GLY A 433 3.43 -4.78 -15.55
N MET A 434 3.29 -5.71 -14.61
CA MET A 434 2.73 -7.05 -14.89
C MET A 434 1.23 -6.99 -15.20
N VAL A 435 0.48 -6.03 -14.64
CA VAL A 435 -0.94 -5.83 -14.99
C VAL A 435 -1.09 -5.39 -16.45
N ALA A 436 -0.18 -4.54 -16.95
CA ALA A 436 -0.14 -4.18 -18.37
C ALA A 436 0.22 -5.36 -19.28
N LEU A 437 0.91 -6.38 -18.75
CA LEU A 437 1.20 -7.63 -19.44
C LEU A 437 0.10 -8.69 -19.29
N GLY A 438 -1.08 -8.28 -18.81
CA GLY A 438 -2.27 -9.14 -18.70
C GLY A 438 -2.42 -9.88 -17.37
N MET A 439 -1.62 -9.57 -16.34
CA MET A 439 -1.86 -10.09 -14.99
C MET A 439 -3.13 -9.48 -14.40
N ARG A 440 -3.94 -10.30 -13.72
CA ARG A 440 -5.18 -9.82 -13.06
C ARG A 440 -4.86 -8.84 -11.93
N ALA A 441 -5.65 -7.77 -11.85
CA ALA A 441 -5.46 -6.69 -10.87
C ALA A 441 -5.41 -7.19 -9.41
N GLY A 442 -6.22 -8.19 -9.07
CA GLY A 442 -6.24 -8.78 -7.72
C GLY A 442 -4.89 -9.34 -7.27
N ARG A 443 -4.06 -9.81 -8.20
CA ARG A 443 -2.74 -10.33 -7.86
C ARG A 443 -1.76 -9.27 -7.33
N MET A 444 -1.97 -7.99 -7.62
CA MET A 444 -1.12 -6.93 -7.04
C MET A 444 -1.14 -6.98 -5.51
N LEU A 445 -2.34 -7.03 -4.91
CA LEU A 445 -2.48 -7.07 -3.46
C LEU A 445 -2.22 -8.46 -2.85
N GLN A 446 -2.35 -9.53 -3.63
CA GLN A 446 -1.90 -10.86 -3.21
C GLN A 446 -0.38 -10.93 -3.08
N LEU A 447 0.35 -10.33 -4.02
CA LEU A 447 1.82 -10.35 -4.07
C LEU A 447 2.48 -9.27 -3.19
N ASN A 448 1.77 -8.18 -2.89
CA ASN A 448 2.22 -7.07 -2.03
C ASN A 448 1.17 -6.76 -0.95
N PRO A 449 0.89 -7.71 -0.04
CA PRO A 449 -0.23 -7.58 0.90
C PRO A 449 0.08 -6.64 2.06
N PHE A 450 -0.93 -5.83 2.40
CA PHE A 450 -1.02 -5.09 3.66
C PHE A 450 -2.39 -5.36 4.28
N LEU A 451 -2.48 -5.31 5.61
CA LEU A 451 -3.75 -5.59 6.28
C LEU A 451 -4.83 -4.56 5.89
N GLU A 452 -4.43 -3.31 5.64
CA GLU A 452 -5.30 -2.20 5.24
C GLU A 452 -5.55 -2.10 3.73
N GLY A 453 -4.78 -2.80 2.89
CA GLY A 453 -4.87 -2.67 1.43
C GLY A 453 -5.98 -3.53 0.81
N HIS A 454 -6.88 -2.93 0.02
CA HIS A 454 -8.03 -3.60 -0.57
C HIS A 454 -8.25 -3.25 -2.03
N LEU A 455 -8.78 -4.22 -2.77
CA LEU A 455 -9.34 -4.02 -4.10
C LEU A 455 -10.86 -3.89 -3.98
N ILE A 456 -11.36 -2.73 -4.37
CA ILE A 456 -12.78 -2.45 -4.48
C ILE A 456 -13.16 -2.59 -5.95
N GLY A 457 -14.00 -3.58 -6.25
CA GLY A 457 -14.38 -3.92 -7.62
C GLY A 457 -14.03 -5.34 -8.06
N ASP A 458 -13.78 -5.53 -9.36
CA ASP A 458 -13.52 -6.81 -10.00
C ASP A 458 -12.06 -7.24 -9.93
N PRO A 459 -11.67 -8.19 -9.08
CA PRO A 459 -10.29 -8.60 -8.94
C PRO A 459 -9.76 -9.41 -10.13
N THR A 460 -10.66 -9.88 -11.02
CA THR A 460 -10.27 -10.62 -12.23
C THR A 460 -10.01 -9.71 -13.42
N PHE A 461 -10.28 -8.39 -13.30
CA PHE A 461 -10.00 -7.42 -14.36
C PHE A 461 -8.52 -7.48 -14.76
N ARG A 462 -8.25 -7.42 -16.06
CA ARG A 462 -6.93 -7.33 -16.66
C ARG A 462 -6.97 -6.53 -17.95
N PHE A 463 -5.86 -5.93 -18.31
CA PHE A 463 -5.66 -5.36 -19.62
C PHE A 463 -5.28 -6.42 -20.63
N THR A 464 -5.47 -6.14 -21.92
CA THR A 464 -4.93 -6.94 -23.01
C THR A 464 -3.39 -6.89 -22.93
N PRO A 465 -2.68 -8.04 -22.91
CA PRO A 465 -1.23 -8.04 -22.81
C PRO A 465 -0.58 -7.37 -24.01
N LYS A 466 0.38 -6.49 -23.77
CA LYS A 466 1.20 -5.84 -24.80
C LYS A 466 2.61 -6.41 -24.71
N GLU A 467 3.12 -6.92 -25.85
CA GLU A 467 4.49 -7.43 -25.94
C GLU A 467 4.86 -8.52 -24.92
N CYS A 468 3.92 -9.40 -24.60
CA CYS A 468 4.14 -10.53 -23.70
C CYS A 468 3.96 -11.84 -24.46
N ASP A 469 4.97 -12.72 -24.43
CA ASP A 469 5.01 -14.01 -25.12
C ASP A 469 4.54 -15.20 -24.29
N PHE A 470 4.04 -14.93 -23.07
CA PHE A 470 3.50 -15.94 -22.16
C PHE A 470 2.25 -15.42 -21.41
N ASP A 471 1.44 -16.33 -20.91
CA ASP A 471 0.31 -15.99 -20.03
C ASP A 471 0.83 -15.60 -18.64
N ALA A 472 0.73 -14.31 -18.29
CA ALA A 472 1.22 -13.77 -17.03
C ALA A 472 0.56 -14.41 -15.81
N ASN A 473 -0.73 -14.77 -15.88
CA ASN A 473 -1.45 -15.39 -14.77
C ASN A 473 -1.00 -16.84 -14.52
N GLU A 474 -0.84 -17.61 -15.60
CA GLU A 474 -0.31 -18.98 -15.50
C GLU A 474 1.14 -18.99 -15.03
N ALA A 475 1.98 -18.09 -15.55
CA ALA A 475 3.37 -17.98 -15.14
C ALA A 475 3.51 -17.64 -13.65
N VAL A 476 2.77 -16.62 -13.17
CA VAL A 476 2.78 -16.21 -11.76
C VAL A 476 2.27 -17.33 -10.85
N ALA A 477 1.28 -18.10 -11.29
CA ALA A 477 0.68 -19.14 -10.48
C ALA A 477 1.46 -20.47 -10.48
N ALA A 478 2.07 -20.85 -11.60
CA ALA A 478 2.65 -22.18 -11.80
C ALA A 478 4.01 -22.19 -12.52
N GLY A 479 4.60 -21.04 -12.80
CA GLY A 479 5.89 -20.95 -13.49
C GLY A 479 7.01 -21.64 -12.68
N SER A 480 7.78 -22.49 -13.35
CA SER A 480 8.90 -23.22 -12.71
C SER A 480 10.09 -22.31 -12.38
N LEU A 481 10.94 -22.75 -11.48
CA LEU A 481 12.18 -22.04 -11.15
C LEU A 481 13.05 -21.80 -12.39
N SER A 482 13.17 -22.77 -13.30
CA SER A 482 13.94 -22.64 -14.55
C SER A 482 13.33 -21.60 -15.48
N PHE A 483 12.01 -21.54 -15.58
CA PHE A 483 11.30 -20.49 -16.33
C PHE A 483 11.67 -19.11 -15.78
N TRP A 484 11.54 -18.89 -14.47
CA TRP A 484 11.80 -17.59 -13.86
C TRP A 484 13.28 -17.20 -13.87
N LYS A 485 14.21 -18.16 -13.74
CA LYS A 485 15.65 -17.89 -13.96
C LYS A 485 15.92 -17.37 -15.36
N LYS A 486 15.26 -17.91 -16.39
CA LYS A 486 15.36 -17.41 -17.76
C LYS A 486 14.80 -15.97 -17.89
N GLN A 487 13.72 -15.66 -17.16
CA GLN A 487 13.06 -14.34 -17.21
C GLN A 487 13.89 -13.22 -16.59
N LEU A 488 14.94 -13.49 -15.83
CA LEU A 488 15.91 -12.46 -15.39
C LEU A 488 16.60 -11.73 -16.54
N SER A 489 16.61 -12.32 -17.75
CA SER A 489 17.13 -11.70 -18.97
C SER A 489 16.03 -11.15 -19.88
N SER A 490 14.80 -11.05 -19.43
CA SER A 490 13.69 -10.47 -20.18
C SER A 490 14.00 -9.01 -20.56
N LYS A 491 13.47 -8.55 -21.69
CA LYS A 491 13.53 -7.11 -22.06
C LYS A 491 12.66 -6.25 -21.16
N SER A 492 11.58 -6.80 -20.59
CA SER A 492 10.66 -6.09 -19.71
C SER A 492 11.19 -6.03 -18.28
N SER A 493 11.33 -4.83 -17.73
CA SER A 493 11.66 -4.59 -16.32
C SER A 493 10.61 -5.20 -15.38
N ALA A 494 9.32 -5.08 -15.71
CA ALA A 494 8.23 -5.67 -14.94
C ALA A 494 8.37 -7.21 -14.81
N VAL A 495 8.76 -7.89 -15.91
CA VAL A 495 9.00 -9.33 -15.90
C VAL A 495 10.22 -9.69 -15.05
N ARG A 496 11.30 -8.87 -15.12
CA ARG A 496 12.50 -9.11 -14.28
C ARG A 496 12.20 -8.90 -12.80
N CYS A 497 11.43 -7.87 -12.43
CA CYS A 497 10.94 -7.68 -11.04
C CYS A 497 10.17 -8.91 -10.56
N MET A 498 9.23 -9.42 -11.35
CA MET A 498 8.49 -10.63 -11.02
C MET A 498 9.40 -11.85 -10.91
N ALA A 499 10.39 -11.99 -11.79
CA ALA A 499 11.36 -13.08 -11.73
C ALA A 499 12.18 -13.05 -10.45
N LEU A 500 12.65 -11.87 -9.98
CA LEU A 500 13.32 -11.71 -8.69
C LEU A 500 12.44 -12.18 -7.53
N ARG A 501 11.18 -11.77 -7.52
CA ARG A 501 10.20 -12.23 -6.51
C ARG A 501 10.05 -13.76 -6.54
N LYS A 502 9.85 -14.34 -7.73
CA LYS A 502 9.64 -15.78 -7.88
C LYS A 502 10.89 -16.61 -7.57
N LEU A 503 12.09 -16.07 -7.73
CA LEU A 503 13.29 -16.73 -7.22
C LEU A 503 13.25 -16.86 -5.70
N VAL A 504 12.81 -15.82 -4.99
CA VAL A 504 12.67 -15.88 -3.53
C VAL A 504 11.60 -16.88 -3.11
N ASP A 505 10.45 -16.90 -3.81
CA ASP A 505 9.36 -17.81 -3.51
C ASP A 505 9.73 -19.29 -3.73
N LEU A 506 10.52 -19.59 -4.79
CA LEU A 506 10.80 -20.95 -5.25
C LEU A 506 12.17 -21.49 -4.83
N ASP A 507 13.15 -20.63 -4.57
CA ASP A 507 14.54 -21.02 -4.24
C ASP A 507 15.17 -20.04 -3.24
N ARG A 508 14.45 -19.79 -2.15
CA ARG A 508 14.84 -18.79 -1.15
C ARG A 508 16.28 -18.95 -0.66
N ARG A 509 16.75 -20.20 -0.47
CA ARG A 509 18.09 -20.46 0.08
C ARG A 509 19.22 -19.91 -0.78
N ASN A 510 19.02 -19.87 -2.10
CA ASN A 510 20.07 -19.48 -3.06
C ASN A 510 19.83 -18.10 -3.69
N ALA A 511 18.69 -17.45 -3.38
CA ALA A 511 18.31 -16.21 -4.10
C ALA A 511 19.06 -14.96 -3.60
N SER A 512 19.52 -14.89 -2.34
CA SER A 512 20.09 -13.68 -1.73
C SER A 512 21.25 -13.08 -2.53
N ALA A 513 22.27 -13.89 -2.86
CA ALA A 513 23.41 -13.42 -3.64
C ALA A 513 22.99 -12.97 -5.06
N THR A 514 22.03 -13.68 -5.68
CA THR A 514 21.50 -13.30 -7.00
C THR A 514 20.79 -11.95 -6.95
N LEU A 515 20.03 -11.68 -5.89
CA LEU A 515 19.36 -10.38 -5.68
C LEU A 515 20.39 -9.26 -5.56
N LEU A 516 21.45 -9.43 -4.77
CA LEU A 516 22.52 -8.44 -4.61
C LEU A 516 23.27 -8.21 -5.91
N GLU A 517 23.57 -9.26 -6.66
CA GLU A 517 24.21 -9.16 -7.97
C GLU A 517 23.35 -8.41 -8.98
N HIS A 518 22.03 -8.70 -8.98
CA HIS A 518 21.07 -8.00 -9.84
C HIS A 518 20.96 -6.52 -9.44
N TYR A 519 20.89 -6.21 -8.13
CA TYR A 519 20.91 -4.84 -7.64
C TYR A 519 22.13 -4.06 -8.19
N LYS A 520 23.32 -4.65 -8.12
CA LYS A 520 24.58 -4.02 -8.57
C LYS A 520 24.63 -3.77 -10.08
N LYS A 521 23.93 -4.57 -10.88
CA LYS A 521 24.01 -4.54 -12.36
C LYS A 521 22.83 -3.86 -13.05
N SER A 522 21.68 -3.80 -12.42
CA SER A 522 20.47 -3.27 -13.06
C SER A 522 20.53 -1.76 -13.24
N THR A 523 20.15 -1.29 -14.42
CA THR A 523 19.97 0.13 -14.73
C THR A 523 18.56 0.62 -14.41
N SER A 524 17.60 -0.29 -14.15
CA SER A 524 16.21 0.04 -13.80
C SER A 524 16.04 0.32 -12.31
N GLY A 525 15.50 1.48 -11.95
CA GLY A 525 15.18 1.85 -10.59
C GLY A 525 14.21 0.88 -9.91
N PRO A 526 13.06 0.54 -10.52
CA PRO A 526 12.12 -0.45 -9.98
C PRO A 526 12.75 -1.82 -9.68
N GLU A 527 13.66 -2.31 -10.53
CA GLU A 527 14.34 -3.59 -10.29
C GLU A 527 15.28 -3.54 -9.08
N ARG A 528 16.05 -2.44 -8.93
CA ARG A 528 16.92 -2.26 -7.76
C ARG A 528 16.08 -2.14 -6.48
N LEU A 529 14.97 -1.41 -6.51
CA LEU A 529 14.03 -1.34 -5.39
C LEU A 529 13.43 -2.71 -5.05
N GLU A 530 13.02 -3.49 -6.06
CA GLU A 530 12.53 -4.85 -5.87
C GLU A 530 13.57 -5.74 -5.18
N ALA A 531 14.80 -5.73 -5.68
CA ALA A 531 15.90 -6.49 -5.10
C ALA A 531 16.18 -6.08 -3.64
N LEU A 532 16.20 -4.77 -3.34
CA LEU A 532 16.40 -4.23 -1.99
C LEU A 532 15.28 -4.71 -1.02
N ILE A 533 14.01 -4.59 -1.43
CA ILE A 533 12.87 -5.02 -0.62
C ILE A 533 12.93 -6.55 -0.37
N LEU A 534 13.25 -7.34 -1.39
CA LEU A 534 13.38 -8.77 -1.22
C LEU A 534 14.55 -9.16 -0.31
N LEU A 535 15.70 -8.49 -0.43
CA LEU A 535 16.85 -8.68 0.47
C LEU A 535 16.53 -8.35 1.93
N SER A 536 15.67 -7.38 2.20
CA SER A 536 15.25 -7.05 3.57
C SER A 536 14.61 -8.25 4.30
N THR A 537 14.00 -9.19 3.55
CA THR A 537 13.39 -10.39 4.12
C THR A 537 14.43 -11.43 4.60
N TYR A 538 15.69 -11.33 4.15
CA TYR A 538 16.80 -12.18 4.61
C TYR A 538 17.50 -11.60 5.83
N ASN A 539 17.64 -10.28 5.89
CA ASN A 539 18.34 -9.55 6.96
C ASN A 539 19.73 -10.16 7.24
N ASN A 540 20.51 -10.31 6.18
CA ASN A 540 21.84 -10.95 6.16
C ASN A 540 22.92 -9.98 5.64
N ALA A 541 24.14 -10.47 5.44
CA ALA A 541 25.26 -9.66 4.93
C ALA A 541 25.01 -9.05 3.55
N ASP A 542 24.31 -9.77 2.64
CA ASP A 542 23.95 -9.24 1.33
C ASP A 542 22.99 -8.05 1.44
N PHE A 543 22.06 -8.10 2.40
CA PHE A 543 21.17 -6.99 2.67
C PHE A 543 21.94 -5.77 3.21
N LEU A 544 22.84 -5.96 4.17
CA LEU A 544 23.67 -4.86 4.70
C LEU A 544 24.52 -4.22 3.60
N GLU A 545 25.10 -5.04 2.71
CA GLU A 545 25.83 -4.52 1.55
C GLU A 545 24.92 -3.74 0.60
N CYS A 546 23.72 -4.25 0.32
CA CYS A 546 22.74 -3.55 -0.49
C CYS A 546 22.36 -2.19 0.13
N LEU A 547 22.26 -2.08 1.45
CA LEU A 547 21.99 -0.81 2.13
C LEU A 547 23.14 0.19 1.97
N ARG A 548 24.41 -0.26 2.07
CA ARG A 548 25.57 0.61 1.84
C ARG A 548 25.62 1.19 0.43
N LEU A 549 25.20 0.38 -0.56
CA LEU A 549 25.10 0.84 -1.94
C LEU A 549 23.85 1.72 -2.14
N GLY A 550 22.76 1.34 -1.51
CA GLY A 550 21.42 1.94 -1.70
C GLY A 550 21.32 3.39 -1.25
N VAL A 551 22.13 3.83 -0.29
CA VAL A 551 22.20 5.24 0.12
C VAL A 551 22.71 6.16 -1.00
N ASN A 552 23.31 5.59 -2.03
CA ASN A 552 23.82 6.28 -3.23
C ASN A 552 23.05 5.88 -4.49
N ASP A 553 21.88 5.24 -4.37
CA ASP A 553 21.08 4.87 -5.53
C ASP A 553 20.60 6.10 -6.28
N GLY A 554 20.69 6.07 -7.61
CA GLY A 554 20.18 7.13 -8.47
C GLY A 554 18.64 7.16 -8.59
N TYR A 555 17.95 6.17 -8.08
CA TYR A 555 16.49 6.16 -7.98
C TYR A 555 16.05 6.55 -6.56
N GLU A 556 15.38 7.69 -6.43
CA GLU A 556 15.04 8.31 -5.14
C GLU A 556 14.33 7.33 -4.20
N MET A 557 13.37 6.55 -4.70
CA MET A 557 12.62 5.62 -3.87
C MET A 557 13.51 4.48 -3.33
N ALA A 558 14.47 3.97 -4.11
CA ALA A 558 15.42 2.97 -3.63
C ALA A 558 16.36 3.56 -2.57
N GLN A 559 16.86 4.78 -2.78
CA GLN A 559 17.67 5.51 -1.80
C GLN A 559 16.86 5.75 -0.51
N ARG A 560 15.64 6.22 -0.60
CA ARG A 560 14.72 6.46 0.53
C ARG A 560 14.47 5.20 1.34
N PHE A 561 14.22 4.06 0.68
CA PHE A 561 14.05 2.76 1.35
C PHE A 561 15.34 2.28 2.03
N ALA A 562 16.50 2.48 1.41
CA ALA A 562 17.79 2.12 2.02
C ALA A 562 18.01 2.88 3.33
N VAL A 563 17.82 4.20 3.35
CA VAL A 563 17.94 5.03 4.55
C VAL A 563 16.96 4.59 5.65
N LYS A 564 15.72 4.35 5.29
CA LYS A 564 14.70 3.85 6.21
C LYS A 564 15.05 2.48 6.79
N TYR A 565 15.61 1.57 6.00
CA TYR A 565 16.04 0.26 6.48
C TYR A 565 17.29 0.35 7.37
N ILE A 566 18.22 1.29 7.11
CA ILE A 566 19.35 1.55 8.02
C ILE A 566 18.84 1.88 9.42
N ALA A 567 17.84 2.74 9.54
CA ALA A 567 17.19 3.07 10.81
C ALA A 567 16.64 1.82 11.52
N ARG A 568 15.96 0.94 10.78
CA ARG A 568 15.34 -0.28 11.35
C ARG A 568 16.34 -1.38 11.69
N VAL A 569 17.47 -1.45 10.99
CA VAL A 569 18.54 -2.42 11.25
C VAL A 569 19.36 -1.98 12.46
N GLY A 570 19.72 -0.71 12.52
CA GLY A 570 20.49 -0.11 13.63
C GLY A 570 21.92 -0.62 13.80
N ASP A 571 22.49 -1.33 12.81
CA ASP A 571 23.87 -1.84 12.85
C ASP A 571 24.87 -0.69 12.69
N LEU A 572 25.80 -0.57 13.62
CA LEU A 572 26.80 0.49 13.63
C LEU A 572 27.69 0.51 12.37
N SER A 573 27.85 -0.62 11.69
CA SER A 573 28.58 -0.70 10.42
C SER A 573 27.93 0.07 9.27
N LEU A 574 26.67 0.52 9.44
CA LEU A 574 25.93 1.32 8.48
C LEU A 574 26.01 2.83 8.77
N VAL A 575 26.56 3.23 9.92
CA VAL A 575 26.69 4.65 10.30
C VAL A 575 27.48 5.46 9.28
N PRO A 576 28.61 4.97 8.71
CA PRO A 576 29.31 5.73 7.67
C PRO A 576 28.45 6.03 6.43
N ALA A 577 27.60 5.06 6.01
CA ALA A 577 26.68 5.26 4.89
C ALA A 577 25.57 6.28 5.22
N LEU A 578 25.06 6.25 6.45
CA LEU A 578 24.06 7.24 6.91
C LEU A 578 24.65 8.66 6.97
N VAL A 579 25.86 8.80 7.49
CA VAL A 579 26.59 10.08 7.56
C VAL A 579 26.88 10.63 6.17
N ASP A 580 27.23 9.80 5.21
CA ASP A 580 27.41 10.20 3.80
C ASP A 580 26.13 10.86 3.25
N VAL A 581 24.96 10.29 3.49
CA VAL A 581 23.67 10.90 3.09
C VAL A 581 23.46 12.26 3.76
N CYS A 582 23.72 12.36 5.06
CA CYS A 582 23.54 13.60 5.82
C CYS A 582 24.50 14.72 5.39
N SER A 583 25.66 14.35 4.85
CA SER A 583 26.71 15.29 4.44
C SER A 583 26.53 15.82 3.01
N ARG A 584 25.61 15.26 2.24
CA ARG A 584 25.31 15.68 0.88
C ARG A 584 24.18 16.70 0.84
N ASN A 585 24.26 17.62 -0.14
CA ASN A 585 23.10 18.44 -0.49
C ASN A 585 22.03 17.51 -1.11
N ASN A 586 20.94 17.29 -0.39
CA ASN A 586 19.91 16.36 -0.77
C ASN A 586 18.71 17.11 -1.38
N THR A 587 18.34 16.74 -2.56
CA THR A 587 17.21 17.34 -3.30
C THR A 587 15.88 16.68 -2.95
N SER A 588 15.87 15.60 -2.14
CA SER A 588 14.67 14.94 -1.64
C SER A 588 14.43 15.26 -0.16
N GLU A 589 13.42 16.07 0.14
CA GLU A 589 12.94 16.29 1.51
C GLU A 589 12.57 14.98 2.22
N ARG A 590 12.13 13.98 1.47
CA ARG A 590 11.74 12.70 2.05
C ARG A 590 12.94 11.86 2.48
N ILE A 591 14.02 11.89 1.72
CA ILE A 591 15.30 11.26 2.12
C ILE A 591 15.86 11.99 3.34
N GLU A 592 15.87 13.34 3.32
CA GLU A 592 16.31 14.15 4.46
C GLU A 592 15.51 13.82 5.73
N PHE A 593 14.18 13.76 5.62
CA PHE A 593 13.31 13.36 6.74
C PHE A 593 13.70 11.98 7.29
N ASN A 594 13.84 10.96 6.43
CA ASN A 594 14.20 9.61 6.85
C ASN A 594 15.61 9.54 7.44
N ALA A 595 16.56 10.35 6.94
CA ALA A 595 17.90 10.46 7.50
C ALA A 595 17.89 11.08 8.90
N LYS A 596 17.14 12.17 9.11
CA LYS A 596 16.93 12.77 10.44
C LYS A 596 16.30 11.80 11.44
N GLU A 597 15.31 11.03 11.00
CA GLU A 597 14.71 9.98 11.85
C GLU A 597 15.71 8.86 12.15
N ALA A 598 16.55 8.47 11.19
CA ALA A 598 17.58 7.44 11.39
C ALA A 598 18.66 7.88 12.40
N ILE A 599 19.19 9.09 12.28
CA ILE A 599 20.22 9.64 13.20
C ILE A 599 19.77 9.51 14.66
N GLN A 600 18.50 9.75 14.96
CA GLN A 600 17.96 9.70 16.33
C GLN A 600 18.12 8.33 17.01
N LEU A 601 18.34 7.27 16.23
CA LEU A 601 18.37 5.88 16.70
C LEU A 601 19.80 5.38 17.00
N PHE A 602 20.81 6.09 16.52
CA PHE A 602 22.22 5.73 16.71
C PHE A 602 22.88 6.49 17.89
N PRO A 603 23.92 5.92 18.51
CA PRO A 603 24.71 6.60 19.52
C PRO A 603 25.41 7.84 18.94
N LYS A 604 25.46 8.94 19.72
CA LYS A 604 26.09 10.20 19.32
C LYS A 604 27.54 10.01 18.90
N GLU A 605 28.32 9.33 19.71
CA GLU A 605 29.75 9.11 19.49
C GLU A 605 30.02 8.42 18.15
N SER A 606 29.20 7.38 17.82
CA SER A 606 29.36 6.67 16.56
C SER A 606 29.09 7.56 15.35
N LEU A 607 28.13 8.47 15.45
CA LEU A 607 27.77 9.42 14.38
C LEU A 607 28.84 10.48 14.20
N THR A 608 29.31 11.10 15.30
CA THR A 608 30.32 12.17 15.25
C THR A 608 31.66 11.65 14.77
N ASP A 609 32.10 10.49 15.26
CA ASP A 609 33.36 9.85 14.81
C ASP A 609 33.32 9.49 13.32
N ALA A 610 32.20 8.96 12.86
CA ALA A 610 32.01 8.64 11.42
C ALA A 610 31.97 9.91 10.56
N PHE A 611 31.33 10.98 11.04
CA PHE A 611 31.27 12.25 10.34
C PHE A 611 32.64 12.89 10.23
N GLU A 612 33.42 12.97 11.31
CA GLU A 612 34.77 13.51 11.31
C GLU A 612 35.69 12.72 10.36
N ASN A 613 35.54 11.39 10.32
CA ASN A 613 36.32 10.57 9.39
C ASN A 613 35.92 10.81 7.92
N HIS A 614 34.59 10.93 7.64
CA HIS A 614 34.08 11.25 6.32
C HIS A 614 34.56 12.62 5.86
N TRP A 615 34.46 13.64 6.73
CA TRP A 615 34.76 15.03 6.41
C TRP A 615 36.23 15.29 6.05
N LYS A 616 37.18 14.46 6.50
CA LYS A 616 38.58 14.56 6.10
C LYS A 616 38.82 14.52 4.59
N ASN A 617 37.86 13.91 3.84
CA ASN A 617 37.93 13.76 2.38
C ASN A 617 36.97 14.70 1.63
N VAL A 618 36.27 15.58 2.33
CA VAL A 618 35.33 16.54 1.76
C VAL A 618 36.01 17.90 1.62
N HIS A 619 36.16 18.42 0.40
CA HIS A 619 36.91 19.65 0.12
C HIS A 619 36.21 20.61 -0.84
N ASN A 620 34.94 20.38 -1.14
CA ASN A 620 34.24 21.04 -2.24
C ASN A 620 33.06 21.92 -1.81
N TYR A 621 32.92 22.20 -0.52
CA TYR A 621 31.89 23.12 -0.05
C TYR A 621 32.38 24.58 0.00
N TYR A 622 31.56 25.51 -0.49
CA TYR A 622 31.73 26.90 -0.15
C TYR A 622 31.48 27.11 1.36
N GLN A 623 32.34 27.87 2.04
CA GLN A 623 32.32 28.00 3.51
C GLN A 623 32.44 26.63 4.23
N GLN A 624 33.42 25.85 3.86
CA GLN A 624 33.68 24.48 4.32
C GLN A 624 33.51 24.29 5.84
N GLN A 625 34.09 25.19 6.66
CA GLN A 625 34.02 25.10 8.11
C GLN A 625 32.60 25.32 8.64
N LYS A 626 31.87 26.30 8.08
CA LYS A 626 30.50 26.56 8.49
C LYS A 626 29.61 25.35 8.22
N VAL A 627 29.71 24.76 7.03
CA VAL A 627 28.94 23.56 6.66
C VAL A 627 29.27 22.39 7.57
N HIS A 628 30.56 22.19 7.90
CA HIS A 628 31.00 21.22 8.89
C HIS A 628 30.29 21.40 10.24
N ASP A 629 30.38 22.61 10.79
CA ASP A 629 29.83 22.91 12.12
C ASP A 629 28.29 22.77 12.15
N ASP A 630 27.58 23.19 11.08
CA ASP A 630 26.13 23.07 10.95
C ASP A 630 25.70 21.58 10.93
N ILE A 631 26.38 20.72 10.16
CA ILE A 631 26.06 19.29 10.08
C ILE A 631 26.40 18.59 11.41
N LEU A 632 27.58 18.85 11.97
CA LEU A 632 28.01 18.27 13.25
C LEU A 632 26.98 18.60 14.35
N HIS A 633 26.60 19.87 14.45
CA HIS A 633 25.56 20.31 15.40
C HIS A 633 24.23 19.57 15.20
N ALA A 634 23.79 19.43 13.96
CA ALA A 634 22.55 18.71 13.64
C ALA A 634 22.64 17.23 14.08
N LEU A 635 23.77 16.56 13.82
CA LEU A 635 23.99 15.18 14.26
C LEU A 635 23.94 15.06 15.79
N GLU A 636 24.63 15.97 16.52
CA GLU A 636 24.66 15.96 17.98
C GLU A 636 23.28 16.17 18.62
N VAL A 637 22.52 17.15 18.12
CA VAL A 637 21.17 17.46 18.62
C VAL A 637 20.20 16.31 18.34
N CYS A 638 20.23 15.76 17.12
CA CYS A 638 19.34 14.68 16.75
C CYS A 638 19.67 13.35 17.45
N ALA A 639 20.96 13.01 17.61
CA ALA A 639 21.39 11.76 18.23
C ALA A 639 20.90 11.59 19.67
N ASN A 640 20.78 12.67 20.42
CA ASN A 640 20.34 12.65 21.82
C ASN A 640 18.81 12.61 21.98
N LYS A 641 18.07 12.72 20.90
CA LYS A 641 16.62 12.61 20.94
C LYS A 641 16.19 11.21 21.39
N TRP A 642 15.16 11.12 22.20
CA TRP A 642 14.60 9.87 22.75
C TRP A 642 15.47 9.11 23.78
N GLU A 643 16.67 9.54 24.12
CA GLU A 643 17.49 8.88 25.14
C GLU A 643 16.81 8.90 26.52
N LYS A 644 16.33 10.08 26.93
CA LYS A 644 15.65 10.26 28.20
C LYS A 644 14.31 9.53 28.26
N GLU A 645 13.55 9.59 27.17
CA GLU A 645 12.28 8.90 27.03
C GLU A 645 12.46 7.39 27.11
N THR A 646 13.47 6.86 26.42
CA THR A 646 13.79 5.43 26.45
C THR A 646 14.26 4.98 27.84
N ALA A 647 15.15 5.74 28.49
CA ALA A 647 15.61 5.43 29.85
C ALA A 647 14.45 5.40 30.88
N THR A 648 13.46 6.25 30.71
CA THR A 648 12.24 6.27 31.56
C THR A 648 11.49 4.93 31.58
N VAL A 649 11.59 4.12 30.52
CA VAL A 649 10.90 2.82 30.43
C VAL A 649 11.40 1.84 31.49
N TYR A 650 12.70 1.78 31.71
CA TYR A 650 13.33 0.87 32.68
C TYR A 650 13.74 1.53 34.00
N ASP A 651 13.44 2.82 34.19
CA ASP A 651 13.61 3.53 35.46
C ASP A 651 12.50 3.17 36.44
N ASP A 652 12.81 2.45 37.52
CA ASP A 652 11.84 1.96 38.51
C ASP A 652 11.06 3.09 39.20
N SER A 653 11.62 4.32 39.28
CA SER A 653 10.97 5.50 39.87
C SER A 653 9.88 6.12 39.00
N SER A 654 9.84 5.80 37.71
CA SER A 654 8.89 6.37 36.75
C SER A 654 7.50 5.76 36.87
N SER A 655 6.45 6.60 36.76
CA SER A 655 5.07 6.14 36.82
C SER A 655 4.69 5.22 35.66
N VAL A 656 3.76 4.28 35.91
CA VAL A 656 3.22 3.34 34.89
C VAL A 656 2.71 4.09 33.65
N ARG A 657 1.94 5.19 33.83
CA ARG A 657 1.44 6.01 32.73
C ARG A 657 2.56 6.54 31.84
N ARG A 658 3.64 7.05 32.45
CA ARG A 658 4.79 7.58 31.71
C ARG A 658 5.55 6.47 30.98
N LYS A 659 5.73 5.31 31.61
CA LYS A 659 6.33 4.14 30.98
C LYS A 659 5.53 3.69 29.76
N LEU A 660 4.22 3.51 29.87
CA LEU A 660 3.35 3.10 28.76
C LEU A 660 3.41 4.07 27.59
N MET A 661 3.44 5.38 27.86
CA MET A 661 3.60 6.40 26.82
C MET A 661 4.93 6.22 26.08
N ASN A 662 6.04 6.10 26.83
CA ASN A 662 7.38 6.03 26.25
C ASN A 662 7.64 4.68 25.56
N VAL A 663 7.12 3.56 26.08
CA VAL A 663 7.17 2.26 25.42
C VAL A 663 6.54 2.34 24.03
N ARG A 664 5.39 3.00 23.90
CA ARG A 664 4.69 3.14 22.61
C ARG A 664 5.49 3.98 21.59
N TYR A 665 6.26 4.98 22.04
CA TYR A 665 7.15 5.72 21.14
C TYR A 665 8.23 4.83 20.50
N LEU A 666 8.72 3.81 21.20
CA LEU A 666 9.72 2.88 20.68
C LEU A 666 9.25 2.03 19.51
N ARG A 667 7.93 1.96 19.24
CA ARG A 667 7.41 1.30 18.01
C ARG A 667 7.90 1.98 16.73
N ASN A 668 8.12 3.29 16.77
CA ASN A 668 8.64 4.09 15.65
C ASN A 668 10.13 4.42 15.84
N ASN A 669 10.62 4.45 17.07
CA ASN A 669 11.94 4.94 17.45
C ASN A 669 12.72 3.83 18.15
N GLN A 670 13.15 2.83 17.37
CA GLN A 670 13.84 1.64 17.86
C GLN A 670 15.27 2.00 18.35
N LYS A 671 15.43 2.40 19.60
CA LYS A 671 16.74 2.67 20.20
C LYS A 671 17.50 1.36 20.45
N HIS A 672 18.20 0.88 19.43
CA HIS A 672 18.90 -0.40 19.42
C HIS A 672 19.97 -0.52 20.53
N ALA A 673 20.61 0.58 20.91
CA ALA A 673 21.59 0.62 21.97
C ALA A 673 21.01 0.24 23.36
N HIS A 674 19.70 0.44 23.57
CA HIS A 674 19.02 0.17 24.83
C HIS A 674 18.39 -1.23 24.93
N VAL A 675 18.56 -2.07 23.93
CA VAL A 675 17.92 -3.41 23.88
C VAL A 675 18.25 -4.24 25.11
N SER A 676 19.49 -4.25 25.60
CA SER A 676 19.86 -5.03 26.80
C SER A 676 19.09 -4.57 28.04
N GLN A 677 18.98 -3.25 28.29
CA GLN A 677 18.24 -2.69 29.41
C GLN A 677 16.73 -2.96 29.30
N LEU A 678 16.18 -2.86 28.10
CA LEU A 678 14.77 -3.16 27.85
C LEU A 678 14.47 -4.65 28.08
N LEU A 679 15.39 -5.55 27.68
CA LEU A 679 15.26 -6.99 27.90
C LEU A 679 15.42 -7.39 29.37
N ASP A 680 16.32 -6.76 30.09
CA ASP A 680 16.43 -6.95 31.54
C ASP A 680 15.14 -6.50 32.24
N TYR A 681 14.67 -5.29 31.89
CA TYR A 681 13.47 -4.74 32.51
C TYR A 681 12.21 -5.54 32.22
N VAL A 682 11.99 -5.99 30.98
CA VAL A 682 10.77 -6.74 30.63
C VAL A 682 10.64 -8.06 31.39
N GLN A 683 11.77 -8.69 31.81
CA GLN A 683 11.75 -9.93 32.57
C GLN A 683 11.38 -9.73 34.06
N ARG A 684 11.63 -8.52 34.63
CA ARG A 684 11.40 -8.19 36.04
C ARG A 684 10.31 -7.15 36.28
N CYS A 685 9.71 -6.61 35.21
CA CYS A 685 8.67 -5.57 35.31
C CYS A 685 7.49 -6.04 36.18
N PRO A 686 7.12 -5.31 37.25
CA PRO A 686 6.05 -5.72 38.16
C PRO A 686 4.65 -5.41 37.62
N ASP A 687 4.54 -4.54 36.61
CA ASP A 687 3.26 -4.15 36.02
C ASP A 687 3.00 -4.95 34.74
N GLU A 688 1.95 -5.78 34.76
CA GLU A 688 1.59 -6.68 33.64
C GLU A 688 1.31 -5.90 32.36
N LYS A 689 0.62 -4.74 32.45
CA LYS A 689 0.30 -3.95 31.27
C LYS A 689 1.53 -3.34 30.61
N VAL A 690 2.48 -2.83 31.40
CA VAL A 690 3.76 -2.34 30.90
C VAL A 690 4.55 -3.48 30.28
N GLN A 691 4.56 -4.66 30.91
CA GLN A 691 5.28 -5.84 30.42
C GLN A 691 4.74 -6.31 29.07
N ILE A 692 3.42 -6.42 28.90
CA ILE A 692 2.76 -6.77 27.63
C ILE A 692 3.05 -5.71 26.57
N THR A 693 2.91 -4.42 26.88
CA THR A 693 3.15 -3.34 25.92
C THR A 693 4.61 -3.30 25.46
N LEU A 694 5.56 -3.60 26.39
CA LEU A 694 6.98 -3.64 26.04
C LEU A 694 7.32 -4.86 25.18
N LEU A 695 6.73 -6.03 25.46
CA LEU A 695 6.86 -7.22 24.60
C LEU A 695 6.33 -6.94 23.19
N GLU A 696 5.16 -6.34 23.07
CA GLU A 696 4.59 -5.94 21.78
C GLU A 696 5.51 -4.98 21.03
N THR A 697 6.07 -4.00 21.74
CA THR A 697 7.00 -3.01 21.18
C THR A 697 8.31 -3.65 20.72
N LEU A 698 8.88 -4.59 21.45
CA LEU A 698 10.05 -5.36 21.04
C LEU A 698 9.83 -6.13 19.74
N GLY A 699 8.59 -6.51 19.41
CA GLY A 699 8.24 -7.11 18.14
C GLY A 699 8.41 -6.19 16.92
N TRP A 700 8.55 -4.86 17.11
CA TRP A 700 8.86 -3.92 16.01
C TRP A 700 10.34 -3.85 15.66
N PHE A 701 11.21 -4.52 16.44
CA PHE A 701 12.64 -4.66 16.19
C PHE A 701 12.94 -5.83 15.23
N ASP A 702 12.04 -6.14 14.31
CA ASP A 702 12.10 -7.32 13.43
C ASP A 702 13.28 -7.32 12.44
N LEU A 703 13.81 -6.15 12.09
CA LEU A 703 15.03 -6.00 11.27
C LEU A 703 16.28 -5.68 12.11
N SER A 704 16.14 -5.41 13.42
CA SER A 704 17.27 -5.03 14.27
C SER A 704 18.43 -6.02 14.21
N TYR A 705 19.67 -5.52 14.20
CA TYR A 705 20.86 -6.34 14.36
C TYR A 705 20.86 -7.11 15.71
N ARG A 706 20.08 -6.61 16.71
CA ARG A 706 19.87 -7.25 18.02
C ARG A 706 18.69 -8.25 18.04
N ARG A 707 18.07 -8.51 16.90
CA ARG A 707 16.86 -9.37 16.79
C ARG A 707 17.03 -10.74 17.44
N SER A 708 18.18 -11.38 17.27
CA SER A 708 18.44 -12.72 17.84
C SER A 708 18.43 -12.73 19.36
N GLU A 709 18.96 -11.68 20.00
CA GLU A 709 18.95 -11.52 21.46
C GLU A 709 17.52 -11.31 21.97
N ILE A 710 16.75 -10.43 21.33
CA ILE A 710 15.33 -10.21 21.67
C ILE A 710 14.56 -11.54 21.54
N SER A 711 14.74 -12.23 20.42
CA SER A 711 14.08 -13.50 20.12
C SER A 711 14.34 -14.58 21.18
N ALA A 712 15.59 -14.71 21.65
CA ALA A 712 15.95 -15.67 22.68
C ALA A 712 15.23 -15.40 24.02
N VAL A 713 15.19 -14.13 24.45
CA VAL A 713 14.53 -13.74 25.70
C VAL A 713 13.02 -13.96 25.63
N VAL A 714 12.36 -13.46 24.58
CA VAL A 714 10.89 -13.55 24.46
C VAL A 714 10.44 -15.01 24.29
N LYS A 715 11.25 -15.86 23.61
CA LYS A 715 10.97 -17.30 23.54
C LYS A 715 10.95 -17.92 24.93
N LYS A 716 12.00 -17.67 25.74
CA LYS A 716 12.08 -18.16 27.10
C LYS A 716 10.90 -17.67 27.95
N MET A 717 10.51 -16.41 27.84
CA MET A 717 9.35 -15.86 28.57
C MET A 717 8.03 -16.53 28.14
N SER A 718 7.86 -16.87 26.87
CA SER A 718 6.64 -17.54 26.38
C SER A 718 6.46 -18.98 26.93
N GLU A 719 7.58 -19.64 27.26
CA GLU A 719 7.62 -21.02 27.75
C GLU A 719 7.65 -21.12 29.30
N ASP A 720 7.99 -20.03 30.00
CA ASP A 720 8.20 -20.03 31.45
C ASP A 720 6.85 -19.79 32.20
N GLY A 721 6.40 -20.82 32.91
CA GLY A 721 5.15 -20.81 33.67
C GLY A 721 5.05 -19.79 34.81
N LYS A 722 6.17 -19.13 35.18
CA LYS A 722 6.11 -18.04 36.20
C LYS A 722 5.38 -16.77 35.71
N TYR A 723 5.31 -16.58 34.38
CA TYR A 723 4.60 -15.42 33.78
C TYR A 723 3.12 -15.71 33.60
N PRO A 724 2.24 -14.72 33.82
CA PRO A 724 0.82 -14.83 33.49
C PRO A 724 0.58 -15.19 32.03
N GLN A 725 -0.55 -15.86 31.73
CA GLN A 725 -0.86 -16.29 30.37
C GLN A 725 -0.86 -15.14 29.33
N PRO A 726 -1.43 -13.93 29.62
CA PRO A 726 -1.38 -12.83 28.66
C PRO A 726 0.06 -12.37 28.32
N VAL A 727 0.98 -12.39 29.28
CA VAL A 727 2.40 -12.07 29.08
C VAL A 727 3.06 -13.13 28.19
N ARG A 728 2.79 -14.42 28.44
CA ARG A 728 3.32 -15.51 27.65
C ARG A 728 2.79 -15.48 26.20
N ASP A 729 1.53 -15.17 26.03
CA ASP A 729 0.91 -15.05 24.71
C ASP A 729 1.55 -13.89 23.91
N GLU A 730 1.75 -12.71 24.52
CA GLU A 730 2.42 -11.61 23.83
C GLU A 730 3.91 -11.90 23.55
N ALA A 731 4.59 -12.59 24.46
CA ALA A 731 5.96 -13.03 24.24
C ALA A 731 6.06 -14.01 23.06
N LEU A 732 5.12 -14.97 22.94
CA LEU A 732 5.02 -15.89 21.79
C LEU A 732 4.73 -15.14 20.49
N LYS A 733 3.80 -14.19 20.51
CA LYS A 733 3.48 -13.36 19.36
C LYS A 733 4.70 -12.56 18.88
N THR A 734 5.41 -11.94 19.81
CA THR A 734 6.65 -11.23 19.54
C THR A 734 7.72 -12.15 18.97
N TYR A 735 7.90 -13.34 19.54
CA TYR A 735 8.82 -14.35 19.00
C TYR A 735 8.49 -14.70 17.54
N ASN A 736 7.22 -14.94 17.22
CA ASN A 736 6.75 -15.30 15.87
C ASN A 736 6.92 -14.10 14.89
N ARG A 737 6.75 -12.84 15.36
CA ARG A 737 7.02 -11.65 14.55
C ARG A 737 8.50 -11.52 14.18
N LEU A 738 9.40 -11.83 15.11
CA LEU A 738 10.84 -11.74 14.89
C LEU A 738 11.40 -12.90 14.06
N ASN A 739 10.72 -14.05 14.03
CA ASN A 739 11.18 -15.27 13.36
C ASN A 739 10.23 -15.69 12.22
N LYS A 740 9.89 -14.73 11.37
CA LYS A 740 9.05 -14.96 10.19
C LYS A 740 9.65 -16.09 9.32
N LYS A 741 8.84 -17.09 9.03
CA LYS A 741 9.19 -18.18 8.12
C LYS A 741 8.54 -17.89 6.77
N TYR A 742 9.19 -17.05 5.99
CA TYR A 742 8.75 -16.71 4.64
C TYR A 742 8.83 -17.92 3.71
#